data_09d4d19ed42936ce8dee2275c82d247d
#
_entry.id   09d4d19ed42936ce8dee2275c82d247d
#
_cell.length_a   1.000
_cell.length_b   1.000
_cell.length_c   1.000
_cell.angle_alpha   90.00
_cell.angle_beta   90.00
_cell.angle_gamma   90.00
#
_symmetry.space_group_name_H-M   'P 1'
#
loop_
_entity.id
_entity.type
_entity.pdbx_description
1 polymer ?
#
loop_
_entity_poly.entity_id
_entity_poly.type
_entity_poly.pdbx_seq_one_letter_code
_entity_poly.pdbx_strand_id
1 'polypeptide(L)'
;MDAMTDKGGFRIGELDISARAGLLLGAYATGMSYQPNLLSRSTRDQAIITGVAAASAYGWGSTAHSFLRSTADRMPTAHESMKGRVATGALVDGAALLAGLAVSRARAPQEHEPGRHAVARLAATSTMAAAVCGLVADALESGRGQRGGRTVAIGTAFLGAAAGYAVTRPRKSSTGAHDWDVGAVGETCVDRENVHREVSAPKAIASGLAVTAALVAVARGETALGGRAARVAAAILGGSPQDHRSLGRLGSFAALGAAGWGAVMAVNKLLTKPGDAIEATHSDPPSLPEVTSGPGSTIPWSDQSRESARWLSMTLTADVISDVIDKPAKQPVRVYSSLDAAATSEERAALLLAEIDRTHALERSAFAIFSPTGSGYINYVACETFEYLTAGDCASAGIQYSVLPSALSLTKVDSATHQTRMVINGIVQRLMAMPAEKRPRFYLFGESLGSQLSEEMFVGTGITGPSGVGLDAAVWIGTPAATSWRRELWGTRTVAKAPEVGPGSTYLPRAIRDWRALPPEEKAKVKFLFLQNGDDPIPKFGSSVLWQRPDWLGPHDQRPPGAPRGTRWMPVTTYFMTFLDMQNALVPTPGIFDEGGHDYRHEIPEAIRTVWGLDVSDEQMERVQQALRERELVWAVKRSWKTAELKPTPERPAAQQALAEKVSGWAGRTIDVDGVRAIAEGEAFQTGTALPHTARPESHPLT
;
A
#
# COMPACT_ATOMS: atom_id res chain seq x y z
N MET A 1 28.54 -1.33 63.40
CA MET A 1 28.85 -2.60 62.73
C MET A 1 27.53 -3.34 62.58
N ASP A 2 26.80 -2.99 61.56
CA ASP A 2 25.66 -3.80 61.07
C ASP A 2 25.51 -3.53 59.58
N ALA A 3 26.14 -4.42 58.84
CA ALA A 3 25.99 -4.47 57.41
C ALA A 3 24.67 -5.16 57.10
N MET A 4 23.61 -4.41 56.91
CA MET A 4 22.39 -4.91 56.33
C MET A 4 22.63 -5.23 54.84
N THR A 5 22.83 -6.51 54.59
CA THR A 5 22.78 -7.13 53.28
C THR A 5 21.39 -6.88 52.69
N ASP A 6 21.29 -5.84 51.85
CA ASP A 6 20.15 -5.66 51.01
C ASP A 6 20.18 -6.76 49.90
N LYS A 7 19.53 -7.87 50.19
CA LYS A 7 19.16 -8.87 49.20
C LYS A 7 18.09 -8.22 48.33
N GLY A 8 18.53 -7.45 47.33
CA GLY A 8 17.71 -6.91 46.28
C GLY A 8 16.99 -7.99 45.50
N GLY A 9 16.01 -8.61 46.12
CA GLY A 9 15.05 -9.46 45.47
C GLY A 9 14.26 -8.62 44.47
N PHE A 10 14.46 -8.92 43.20
CA PHE A 10 13.77 -8.33 42.08
C PHE A 10 12.25 -8.52 42.24
N ARG A 11 11.56 -7.60 42.91
CA ARG A 11 10.10 -7.61 43.07
C ARG A 11 9.48 -7.21 41.74
N ILE A 12 9.11 -8.20 40.95
CA ILE A 12 8.31 -8.10 39.72
C ILE A 12 6.91 -7.55 40.14
N GLY A 13 6.77 -6.25 40.39
CA GLY A 13 5.46 -5.81 40.87
C GLY A 13 5.14 -4.33 40.85
N GLU A 14 6.07 -3.42 40.82
CA GLU A 14 5.73 -2.00 40.83
C GLU A 14 6.23 -1.29 39.57
N LEU A 15 5.31 -1.06 38.64
CA LEU A 15 5.54 -0.16 37.51
C LEU A 15 5.70 1.26 38.07
N ASP A 16 6.72 1.98 37.60
CA ASP A 16 6.89 3.38 37.96
C ASP A 16 5.76 4.24 37.32
N ILE A 17 5.60 5.46 37.76
CA ILE A 17 4.51 6.35 37.36
C ILE A 17 4.55 6.63 35.85
N SER A 18 5.74 6.70 35.23
CA SER A 18 5.89 6.94 33.79
C SER A 18 5.45 5.73 32.99
N ALA A 19 5.71 4.52 33.47
CA ALA A 19 5.20 3.30 32.84
C ALA A 19 3.67 3.22 32.95
N ARG A 20 3.09 3.66 34.08
CA ARG A 20 1.62 3.73 34.24
C ARG A 20 0.99 4.75 33.26
N ALA A 21 1.58 5.94 33.14
CA ALA A 21 1.16 6.92 32.14
C ALA A 21 1.23 6.39 30.74
N GLY A 22 2.31 5.67 30.40
CA GLY A 22 2.44 4.97 29.11
C GLY A 22 1.38 3.90 28.90
N LEU A 23 1.05 3.10 29.92
CA LEU A 23 -0.01 2.09 29.83
C LEU A 23 -1.40 2.70 29.59
N LEU A 24 -1.69 3.84 30.20
CA LEU A 24 -2.95 4.55 29.97
C LEU A 24 -3.05 5.03 28.52
N LEU A 25 -1.97 5.61 27.99
CA LEU A 25 -1.94 6.06 26.61
C LEU A 25 -1.98 4.86 25.63
N GLY A 26 -1.29 3.77 25.94
CA GLY A 26 -1.35 2.53 25.14
C GLY A 26 -2.74 1.91 25.12
N ALA A 27 -3.43 1.89 26.26
CA ALA A 27 -4.80 1.42 26.35
C ALA A 27 -5.77 2.30 25.53
N TYR A 28 -5.64 3.62 25.61
CA TYR A 28 -6.41 4.54 24.78
C TYR A 28 -6.16 4.32 23.30
N ALA A 29 -4.89 4.15 22.88
CA ALA A 29 -4.51 3.88 21.51
C ALA A 29 -5.02 2.52 21.00
N THR A 30 -5.13 1.52 21.88
CA THR A 30 -5.79 0.24 21.58
C THR A 30 -7.23 0.47 21.10
N GLY A 31 -8.01 1.26 21.81
CA GLY A 31 -9.36 1.63 21.38
C GLY A 31 -9.37 2.41 20.07
N MET A 32 -8.47 3.38 19.94
CA MET A 32 -8.33 4.19 18.72
C MET A 32 -7.93 3.37 17.49
N SER A 33 -7.26 2.23 17.64
CA SER A 33 -6.84 1.38 16.53
C SER A 33 -7.99 0.77 15.73
N TYR A 34 -9.20 0.78 16.28
CA TYR A 34 -10.43 0.30 15.61
C TYR A 34 -11.05 1.35 14.67
N GLN A 35 -10.44 2.50 14.51
CA GLN A 35 -10.90 3.49 13.54
C GLN A 35 -10.82 2.93 12.10
N PRO A 36 -11.71 3.36 11.18
CA PRO A 36 -11.67 2.97 9.78
C PRO A 36 -10.35 3.42 9.12
N ASN A 37 -9.95 2.74 8.05
CA ASN A 37 -8.87 3.16 7.17
C ASN A 37 -9.31 2.96 5.70
N LEU A 38 -8.37 3.00 4.77
CA LEU A 38 -8.65 2.99 3.34
C LEU A 38 -9.34 1.68 2.90
N LEU A 39 -8.91 0.53 3.44
CA LEU A 39 -9.45 -0.78 3.08
C LEU A 39 -10.01 -1.52 4.29
N SER A 40 -10.88 -2.50 4.03
CA SER A 40 -11.39 -3.43 5.03
C SER A 40 -10.26 -4.32 5.56
N ARG A 41 -10.35 -4.73 6.84
CA ARG A 41 -9.30 -5.47 7.53
C ARG A 41 -9.77 -6.85 7.98
N SER A 42 -8.86 -7.81 7.94
CA SER A 42 -9.04 -9.08 8.62
C SER A 42 -8.85 -8.93 10.14
N THR A 43 -9.35 -9.90 10.90
CA THR A 43 -9.09 -9.97 12.37
C THR A 43 -7.59 -10.01 12.68
N ARG A 44 -6.79 -10.65 11.81
CA ARG A 44 -5.32 -10.70 11.94
C ARG A 44 -4.69 -9.32 11.78
N ASP A 45 -5.10 -8.58 10.75
CA ASP A 45 -4.59 -7.24 10.49
C ASP A 45 -4.96 -6.29 11.63
N GLN A 46 -6.20 -6.39 12.12
CA GLN A 46 -6.65 -5.63 13.28
C GLN A 46 -5.81 -5.94 14.53
N ALA A 47 -5.46 -7.20 14.77
CA ALA A 47 -4.61 -7.58 15.91
C ALA A 47 -3.20 -6.96 15.80
N ILE A 48 -2.59 -6.96 14.61
CA ILE A 48 -1.28 -6.34 14.35
C ILE A 48 -1.36 -4.84 14.62
N ILE A 49 -2.35 -4.15 14.05
CA ILE A 49 -2.53 -2.70 14.20
C ILE A 49 -2.74 -2.34 15.67
N THR A 50 -3.58 -3.11 16.37
CA THR A 50 -3.83 -2.89 17.80
C THR A 50 -2.55 -3.05 18.61
N GLY A 51 -1.74 -4.08 18.32
CA GLY A 51 -0.43 -4.28 18.96
C GLY A 51 0.54 -3.12 18.71
N VAL A 52 0.65 -2.67 17.47
CA VAL A 52 1.51 -1.53 17.10
C VAL A 52 1.03 -0.23 17.75
N ALA A 53 -0.28 0.05 17.70
CA ALA A 53 -0.86 1.24 18.30
C ALA A 53 -0.58 1.30 19.79
N ALA A 54 -0.84 0.21 20.48
CA ALA A 54 -0.65 0.09 21.91
C ALA A 54 0.83 0.22 22.32
N ALA A 55 1.72 -0.48 21.61
CA ALA A 55 3.17 -0.46 21.90
C ALA A 55 3.80 0.91 21.61
N SER A 56 3.46 1.53 20.47
CA SER A 56 3.98 2.85 20.11
C SER A 56 3.49 3.93 21.07
N ALA A 57 2.20 3.94 21.42
CA ALA A 57 1.64 4.89 22.34
C ALA A 57 2.20 4.71 23.78
N TYR A 58 2.39 3.46 24.22
CA TYR A 58 3.08 3.17 25.47
C TYR A 58 4.49 3.76 25.47
N GLY A 59 5.26 3.50 24.40
CA GLY A 59 6.61 3.98 24.25
C GLY A 59 6.72 5.50 24.31
N TRP A 60 5.93 6.17 23.51
CA TRP A 60 5.88 7.64 23.50
C TRP A 60 5.43 8.20 24.84
N GLY A 61 4.34 7.67 25.40
CA GLY A 61 3.78 8.15 26.66
C GLY A 61 4.72 7.99 27.84
N SER A 62 5.30 6.79 28.01
CA SER A 62 6.23 6.52 29.12
C SER A 62 7.54 7.30 28.99
N THR A 63 8.07 7.47 27.78
CA THR A 63 9.29 8.26 27.53
C THR A 63 9.04 9.73 27.77
N ALA A 64 8.02 10.32 27.17
CA ALA A 64 7.69 11.72 27.34
C ALA A 64 7.42 12.06 28.82
N HIS A 65 6.61 11.23 29.52
CA HIS A 65 6.35 11.44 30.96
C HIS A 65 7.61 11.26 31.81
N SER A 66 8.55 10.38 31.42
CA SER A 66 9.80 10.23 32.18
C SER A 66 10.68 11.47 32.12
N PHE A 67 10.66 12.23 31.01
CA PHE A 67 11.31 13.54 30.92
C PHE A 67 10.64 14.57 31.85
N LEU A 68 9.30 14.62 31.87
CA LEU A 68 8.55 15.50 32.78
C LEU A 68 8.86 15.17 34.25
N ARG A 69 8.86 13.87 34.58
CA ARG A 69 9.17 13.41 35.93
C ARG A 69 10.60 13.69 36.33
N SER A 70 11.57 13.51 35.45
CA SER A 70 12.97 13.90 35.72
C SER A 70 13.12 15.39 36.02
N THR A 71 12.28 16.23 35.42
CA THR A 71 12.25 17.68 35.68
C THR A 71 11.64 17.94 37.04
N ALA A 72 10.54 17.29 37.40
CA ALA A 72 9.90 17.41 38.71
C ALA A 72 10.82 16.93 39.85
N ASP A 73 11.50 15.80 39.65
CA ASP A 73 12.41 15.22 40.68
C ASP A 73 13.65 16.11 40.97
N ARG A 74 13.98 17.08 40.12
CA ARG A 74 15.04 18.07 40.36
C ARG A 74 14.60 19.25 41.26
N MET A 75 13.30 19.35 41.50
CA MET A 75 12.78 20.44 42.36
C MET A 75 12.89 20.07 43.84
N PRO A 76 13.32 21.00 44.73
CA PRO A 76 13.52 20.71 46.15
C PRO A 76 12.27 20.16 46.85
N THR A 77 11.10 20.69 46.52
CA THR A 77 9.80 20.27 47.07
C THR A 77 9.44 18.80 46.77
N ALA A 78 10.04 18.18 45.76
CA ALA A 78 9.82 16.77 45.45
C ALA A 78 10.46 15.82 46.48
N HIS A 79 11.43 16.29 47.25
CA HIS A 79 12.17 15.49 48.23
C HIS A 79 11.62 15.56 49.64
N GLU A 80 10.74 16.53 49.94
CA GLU A 80 10.24 16.78 51.30
C GLU A 80 9.21 15.75 51.80
N SER A 81 8.35 15.28 50.90
CA SER A 81 7.30 14.31 51.25
C SER A 81 6.68 13.64 50.01
N MET A 82 5.93 12.56 50.24
CA MET A 82 5.13 11.93 49.15
C MET A 82 4.12 12.92 48.56
N LYS A 83 3.46 13.75 49.38
CA LYS A 83 2.54 14.80 48.93
C LYS A 83 3.26 15.86 48.10
N GLY A 84 4.45 16.25 48.53
CA GLY A 84 5.31 17.19 47.81
C GLY A 84 5.69 16.64 46.41
N ARG A 85 6.04 15.36 46.36
CA ARG A 85 6.38 14.68 45.07
C ARG A 85 5.20 14.67 44.10
N VAL A 86 4.00 14.31 44.56
CA VAL A 86 2.79 14.29 43.74
C VAL A 86 2.42 15.73 43.32
N ALA A 87 2.46 16.69 44.21
CA ALA A 87 2.14 18.07 43.88
C ALA A 87 3.12 18.68 42.87
N THR A 88 4.42 18.43 43.02
CA THR A 88 5.45 18.89 42.08
C THR A 88 5.30 18.21 40.71
N GLY A 89 4.99 16.90 40.67
CA GLY A 89 4.67 16.18 39.45
C GLY A 89 3.47 16.78 38.71
N ALA A 90 2.38 17.01 39.44
CA ALA A 90 1.17 17.61 38.89
C ALA A 90 1.38 19.05 38.36
N LEU A 91 2.24 19.82 39.02
CA LEU A 91 2.60 21.17 38.57
C LEU A 91 3.40 21.13 37.24
N VAL A 92 4.37 20.22 37.12
CA VAL A 92 5.17 20.05 35.89
C VAL A 92 4.29 19.54 34.75
N ASP A 93 3.43 18.57 35.03
CA ASP A 93 2.50 18.03 34.02
C ASP A 93 1.49 19.11 33.57
N GLY A 94 0.96 19.90 34.50
CA GLY A 94 0.08 21.02 34.17
C GLY A 94 0.77 22.08 33.32
N ALA A 95 2.01 22.45 33.64
CA ALA A 95 2.81 23.39 32.86
C ALA A 95 3.12 22.82 31.44
N ALA A 96 3.46 21.53 31.35
CA ALA A 96 3.70 20.84 30.07
C ALA A 96 2.44 20.79 29.21
N LEU A 97 1.28 20.58 29.82
CA LEU A 97 -0.01 20.59 29.10
C LEU A 97 -0.30 21.98 28.52
N LEU A 98 -0.10 23.06 29.30
CA LEU A 98 -0.30 24.42 28.84
C LEU A 98 0.69 24.82 27.73
N ALA A 99 1.97 24.48 27.91
CA ALA A 99 3.02 24.75 26.92
C ALA A 99 2.73 23.97 25.61
N GLY A 100 2.37 22.69 25.70
CA GLY A 100 2.00 21.88 24.57
C GLY A 100 0.78 22.43 23.83
N LEU A 101 -0.23 22.92 24.55
CA LEU A 101 -1.40 23.55 23.98
C LEU A 101 -1.04 24.85 23.23
N ALA A 102 -0.16 25.68 23.82
CA ALA A 102 0.33 26.90 23.18
C ALA A 102 1.08 26.59 21.87
N VAL A 103 1.99 25.62 21.90
CA VAL A 103 2.74 25.18 20.70
C VAL A 103 1.78 24.61 19.64
N SER A 104 0.81 23.78 20.04
CA SER A 104 -0.15 23.19 19.12
C SER A 104 -1.04 24.23 18.44
N ARG A 105 -1.41 25.32 19.16
CA ARG A 105 -2.16 26.44 18.60
C ARG A 105 -1.30 27.32 17.70
N ALA A 106 -0.09 27.66 18.11
CA ALA A 106 0.86 28.46 17.32
C ALA A 106 1.32 27.75 16.04
N ARG A 107 1.28 26.42 16.05
CA ARG A 107 1.69 25.55 14.96
C ARG A 107 0.51 24.73 14.45
N ALA A 108 -0.64 25.38 14.22
CA ALA A 108 -1.80 24.73 13.64
C ALA A 108 -1.41 24.04 12.31
N PRO A 109 -2.02 22.89 11.97
CA PRO A 109 -1.70 22.17 10.76
C PRO A 109 -1.90 23.07 9.53
N GLN A 110 -0.86 23.19 8.70
CA GLN A 110 -0.88 23.91 7.44
C GLN A 110 -0.95 22.92 6.28
N GLU A 111 -1.42 23.35 5.12
CA GLU A 111 -1.52 22.53 3.92
C GLU A 111 -0.15 22.04 3.42
N HIS A 112 0.91 22.80 3.67
CA HIS A 112 2.31 22.43 3.40
C HIS A 112 3.14 22.60 4.65
N GLU A 113 3.00 21.65 5.58
CA GLU A 113 3.72 21.73 6.84
C GLU A 113 5.18 21.34 6.68
N PRO A 114 6.16 22.24 6.94
CA PRO A 114 7.56 21.85 6.98
C PRO A 114 7.79 20.75 8.01
N GLY A 115 8.64 19.76 7.69
CA GLY A 115 8.90 18.61 8.58
C GLY A 115 9.29 19.01 10.01
N ARG A 116 10.08 20.08 10.19
CA ARG A 116 10.42 20.66 11.51
C ARG A 116 9.19 21.11 12.32
N HIS A 117 8.15 21.63 11.67
CA HIS A 117 6.90 22.03 12.32
C HIS A 117 6.08 20.81 12.71
N ALA A 118 6.00 19.80 11.84
CA ALA A 118 5.34 18.52 12.14
C ALA A 118 5.98 17.83 13.35
N VAL A 119 7.31 17.77 13.41
CA VAL A 119 8.05 17.20 14.55
C VAL A 119 7.79 17.99 15.84
N ALA A 120 7.84 19.32 15.79
CA ALA A 120 7.55 20.15 16.97
C ALA A 120 6.11 19.95 17.48
N ARG A 121 5.15 19.86 16.58
CA ARG A 121 3.75 19.59 16.91
C ARG A 121 3.55 18.17 17.45
N LEU A 122 4.23 17.18 16.86
CA LEU A 122 4.23 15.81 17.37
C LEU A 122 4.78 15.75 18.80
N ALA A 123 5.91 16.39 19.05
CA ALA A 123 6.49 16.48 20.39
C ALA A 123 5.53 17.14 21.38
N ALA A 124 4.92 18.28 21.00
CA ALA A 124 3.95 18.98 21.83
C ALA A 124 2.71 18.12 22.15
N THR A 125 2.10 17.49 21.16
CA THR A 125 0.91 16.64 21.34
C THR A 125 1.23 15.39 22.15
N SER A 126 2.39 14.78 21.97
CA SER A 126 2.85 13.61 22.73
C SER A 126 3.11 13.99 24.19
N THR A 127 3.73 15.15 24.43
CA THR A 127 3.96 15.67 25.78
C THR A 127 2.65 15.98 26.48
N MET A 128 1.68 16.61 25.81
CA MET A 128 0.34 16.84 26.35
C MET A 128 -0.36 15.54 26.72
N ALA A 129 -0.36 14.54 25.84
CA ALA A 129 -0.98 13.25 26.12
C ALA A 129 -0.30 12.54 27.31
N ALA A 130 1.03 12.58 27.38
CA ALA A 130 1.81 12.04 28.48
C ALA A 130 1.50 12.76 29.82
N ALA A 131 1.41 14.09 29.79
CA ALA A 131 1.08 14.90 30.97
C ALA A 131 -0.34 14.60 31.48
N VAL A 132 -1.35 14.49 30.59
CA VAL A 132 -2.71 14.10 31.00
C VAL A 132 -2.71 12.71 31.64
N CYS A 133 -2.02 11.74 31.03
CA CYS A 133 -1.91 10.38 31.57
C CYS A 133 -1.13 10.36 32.90
N GLY A 134 -0.12 11.24 33.07
CA GLY A 134 0.63 11.44 34.31
C GLY A 134 -0.26 11.96 35.44
N LEU A 135 -1.02 13.01 35.17
CA LEU A 135 -1.99 13.57 36.14
C LEU A 135 -3.02 12.52 36.60
N VAL A 136 -3.52 11.71 35.65
CA VAL A 136 -4.44 10.60 35.98
C VAL A 136 -3.73 9.55 36.85
N ALA A 137 -2.49 9.19 36.50
CA ALA A 137 -1.72 8.21 37.26
C ALA A 137 -1.40 8.68 38.70
N ASP A 138 -1.03 9.96 38.85
CA ASP A 138 -0.78 10.60 40.17
C ASP A 138 -2.08 10.67 41.00
N ALA A 139 -3.22 11.01 40.40
CA ALA A 139 -4.50 11.04 41.07
C ALA A 139 -4.93 9.66 41.59
N LEU A 140 -4.67 8.62 40.80
CA LEU A 140 -4.95 7.23 41.19
C LEU A 140 -4.03 6.71 42.29
N GLU A 141 -2.78 7.22 42.36
CA GLU A 141 -1.84 6.88 43.43
C GLU A 141 -2.20 7.56 44.76
N SER A 142 -2.60 8.83 44.72
CA SER A 142 -2.97 9.61 45.88
C SER A 142 -4.27 9.16 46.57
N GLY A 143 -5.18 8.53 45.83
CA GLY A 143 -6.51 8.13 46.31
C GLY A 143 -6.60 6.77 47.00
N ARG A 144 -5.51 5.96 47.10
CA ARG A 144 -5.60 4.58 47.63
C ARG A 144 -4.31 4.10 48.29
N GLY A 145 -4.48 3.48 49.48
CA GLY A 145 -3.44 2.69 50.11
C GLY A 145 -3.02 1.49 49.29
N GLN A 146 -1.80 0.99 49.50
CA GLN A 146 -1.02 0.03 48.69
C GLN A 146 -1.69 -1.29 48.22
N ARG A 147 -2.90 -1.65 48.67
CA ARG A 147 -3.55 -2.92 48.35
C ARG A 147 -4.46 -2.92 47.11
N GLY A 148 -4.80 -1.78 46.52
CA GLY A 148 -5.70 -1.67 45.37
C GLY A 148 -5.03 -1.47 44.00
N GLY A 149 -3.72 -1.35 43.92
CA GLY A 149 -2.99 -0.87 42.75
C GLY A 149 -3.16 -1.69 41.46
N ARG A 150 -3.32 -3.01 41.54
CA ARG A 150 -3.47 -3.86 40.37
C ARG A 150 -4.86 -3.76 39.71
N THR A 151 -5.91 -3.82 40.52
CA THR A 151 -7.29 -3.77 40.04
C THR A 151 -7.61 -2.40 39.44
N VAL A 152 -7.04 -1.36 40.00
CA VAL A 152 -7.19 0.02 39.49
C VAL A 152 -6.44 0.24 38.20
N ALA A 153 -5.22 -0.25 38.06
CA ALA A 153 -4.45 -0.13 36.83
C ALA A 153 -5.17 -0.87 35.66
N ILE A 154 -5.70 -2.06 35.90
CA ILE A 154 -6.47 -2.82 34.92
C ILE A 154 -7.80 -2.10 34.59
N GLY A 155 -8.53 -1.64 35.60
CA GLY A 155 -9.79 -0.91 35.38
C GLY A 155 -9.59 0.40 34.59
N THR A 156 -8.53 1.14 34.89
CA THR A 156 -8.20 2.40 34.17
C THR A 156 -7.72 2.14 32.75
N ALA A 157 -6.96 1.08 32.51
CA ALA A 157 -6.60 0.65 31.16
C ALA A 157 -7.85 0.28 30.36
N PHE A 158 -8.81 -0.42 30.99
CA PHE A 158 -10.08 -0.76 30.34
C PHE A 158 -10.92 0.48 29.99
N LEU A 159 -11.00 1.44 30.91
CA LEU A 159 -11.67 2.72 30.68
C LEU A 159 -10.98 3.54 29.59
N GLY A 160 -9.64 3.54 29.55
CA GLY A 160 -8.86 4.17 28.50
C GLY A 160 -9.15 3.57 27.12
N ALA A 161 -9.17 2.25 27.01
CA ALA A 161 -9.50 1.55 25.78
C ALA A 161 -10.95 1.81 25.34
N ALA A 162 -11.90 1.78 26.29
CA ALA A 162 -13.30 2.11 26.01
C ALA A 162 -13.48 3.56 25.53
N ALA A 163 -12.76 4.51 26.16
CA ALA A 163 -12.78 5.91 25.74
C ALA A 163 -12.17 6.08 24.33
N GLY A 164 -11.04 5.41 24.04
CA GLY A 164 -10.44 5.40 22.70
C GLY A 164 -11.38 4.84 21.66
N TYR A 165 -12.03 3.72 21.95
CA TYR A 165 -13.02 3.12 21.07
C TYR A 165 -14.26 4.00 20.87
N ALA A 166 -14.75 4.64 21.91
CA ALA A 166 -15.91 5.54 21.83
C ALA A 166 -15.65 6.75 20.91
N VAL A 167 -14.40 7.24 20.88
CA VAL A 167 -13.98 8.35 20.01
C VAL A 167 -13.95 7.92 18.53
N THR A 168 -13.75 6.62 18.25
CA THR A 168 -13.73 6.08 16.89
C THR A 168 -15.09 5.66 16.38
N ARG A 169 -16.11 5.59 17.25
CA ARG A 169 -17.47 5.26 16.79
C ARG A 169 -17.96 6.29 15.79
N PRO A 170 -18.46 5.84 14.64
CA PRO A 170 -19.10 6.74 13.69
C PRO A 170 -20.29 7.39 14.38
N ARG A 171 -20.33 8.71 14.37
CA ARG A 171 -21.53 9.45 14.73
C ARG A 171 -22.51 9.33 13.59
N LYS A 172 -23.74 8.93 13.87
CA LYS A 172 -24.80 9.02 12.86
C LYS A 172 -24.87 10.47 12.39
N SER A 173 -24.68 10.68 11.09
CA SER A 173 -24.90 11.98 10.49
C SER A 173 -26.37 12.34 10.63
N SER A 174 -26.69 13.62 10.63
CA SER A 174 -28.07 14.11 10.64
C SER A 174 -28.89 13.64 9.41
N THR A 175 -28.21 13.07 8.41
CA THR A 175 -28.80 12.49 7.19
C THR A 175 -28.99 10.97 7.28
N GLY A 176 -28.67 10.33 8.42
CA GLY A 176 -28.81 8.88 8.59
C GLY A 176 -27.66 8.04 8.05
N ALA A 177 -26.77 8.62 7.23
CA ALA A 177 -25.57 7.95 6.73
C ALA A 177 -24.48 7.90 7.82
N HIS A 178 -23.68 6.82 7.88
CA HIS A 178 -22.52 6.77 8.74
C HIS A 178 -21.44 7.76 8.25
N ASP A 179 -20.68 8.38 9.19
CA ASP A 179 -19.62 9.36 8.87
C ASP A 179 -18.50 8.81 7.97
N TRP A 180 -18.39 7.49 7.85
CA TRP A 180 -17.46 6.81 6.95
C TRP A 180 -18.06 6.53 5.57
N ASP A 181 -19.41 6.49 5.46
CA ASP A 181 -20.11 6.25 4.19
C ASP A 181 -20.09 7.50 3.30
N VAL A 182 -20.06 8.68 3.91
CA VAL A 182 -20.19 9.98 3.19
C VAL A 182 -18.89 10.36 2.44
N GLY A 183 -17.73 9.79 2.78
CA GLY A 183 -16.47 9.98 2.04
C GLY A 183 -16.39 9.12 0.78
N ALA A 184 -17.20 8.10 0.74
CA ALA A 184 -17.23 7.03 -0.25
C ALA A 184 -18.48 7.08 -1.14
N VAL A 185 -19.30 8.13 -1.03
CA VAL A 185 -20.49 8.25 -1.87
C VAL A 185 -20.06 8.31 -3.32
N GLY A 186 -20.27 7.22 -4.00
CA GLY A 186 -20.35 7.18 -5.45
C GLY A 186 -19.59 6.10 -6.16
N GLU A 187 -18.63 5.38 -5.59
CA GLU A 187 -17.90 4.49 -6.50
C GLU A 187 -17.62 3.08 -6.02
N THR A 188 -17.42 2.83 -4.77
CA THR A 188 -16.87 1.51 -4.45
C THR A 188 -17.20 0.97 -3.07
N CYS A 189 -17.75 1.78 -2.20
CA CYS A 189 -18.09 1.31 -0.86
C CYS A 189 -19.40 0.56 -0.77
N VAL A 190 -20.31 0.73 -1.72
CA VAL A 190 -21.61 0.04 -1.70
C VAL A 190 -21.43 -1.46 -1.94
N ASP A 191 -20.51 -1.85 -2.82
CA ASP A 191 -20.27 -3.26 -3.13
C ASP A 191 -19.30 -3.93 -2.15
N ARG A 192 -18.50 -3.17 -1.41
CA ARG A 192 -17.62 -3.68 -0.36
C ARG A 192 -18.28 -3.92 0.99
N GLU A 193 -19.51 -3.48 1.20
CA GLU A 193 -20.29 -3.88 2.39
C GLU A 193 -20.39 -5.39 2.55
N ASN A 194 -20.39 -6.13 1.44
CA ASN A 194 -20.36 -7.60 1.44
C ASN A 194 -18.96 -8.21 1.64
N VAL A 195 -17.91 -7.43 1.55
CA VAL A 195 -16.50 -7.86 1.81
C VAL A 195 -16.06 -7.47 3.22
N HIS A 196 -16.93 -6.88 4.05
CA HIS A 196 -16.67 -6.74 5.47
C HIS A 196 -16.45 -8.14 6.06
N ARG A 197 -15.20 -8.57 6.10
CA ARG A 197 -14.78 -9.64 6.97
C ARG A 197 -15.06 -9.13 8.37
N GLU A 198 -16.24 -9.50 8.90
CA GLU A 198 -16.67 -9.11 10.23
C GLU A 198 -15.55 -9.41 11.22
N VAL A 199 -15.04 -8.36 11.84
CA VAL A 199 -14.14 -8.52 12.97
C VAL A 199 -14.94 -9.21 14.06
N SER A 200 -14.71 -10.49 14.27
CA SER A 200 -15.42 -11.27 15.28
C SER A 200 -15.22 -10.60 16.65
N ALA A 201 -16.28 -10.05 17.24
CA ALA A 201 -16.21 -9.36 18.52
C ALA A 201 -15.55 -10.20 19.63
N PRO A 202 -15.81 -11.52 19.79
CA PRO A 202 -15.11 -12.35 20.75
C PRO A 202 -13.61 -12.47 20.48
N LYS A 203 -13.23 -12.61 19.20
CA LYS A 203 -11.79 -12.67 18.82
C LYS A 203 -11.11 -11.32 19.00
N ALA A 204 -11.80 -10.22 18.75
CA ALA A 204 -11.30 -8.87 18.99
C ALA A 204 -11.08 -8.59 20.49
N ILE A 205 -11.98 -9.03 21.36
CA ILE A 205 -11.83 -8.94 22.81
C ILE A 205 -10.66 -9.81 23.28
N ALA A 206 -10.56 -11.06 22.81
CA ALA A 206 -9.46 -11.95 23.15
C ALA A 206 -8.10 -11.37 22.67
N SER A 207 -8.05 -10.83 21.48
CA SER A 207 -6.87 -10.14 20.94
C SER A 207 -6.52 -8.91 21.78
N GLY A 208 -7.51 -8.12 22.19
CA GLY A 208 -7.32 -6.96 23.07
C GLY A 208 -6.74 -7.34 24.43
N LEU A 209 -7.21 -8.43 25.03
CA LEU A 209 -6.67 -8.96 26.29
C LEU A 209 -5.26 -9.50 26.11
N ALA A 210 -4.97 -10.21 25.02
CA ALA A 210 -3.64 -10.69 24.69
C ALA A 210 -2.66 -9.53 24.45
N VAL A 211 -3.08 -8.48 23.74
CA VAL A 211 -2.31 -7.24 23.54
C VAL A 211 -2.05 -6.55 24.88
N THR A 212 -3.04 -6.46 25.75
CA THR A 212 -2.88 -5.87 27.10
C THR A 212 -1.87 -6.66 27.93
N ALA A 213 -1.94 -7.99 27.90
CA ALA A 213 -0.98 -8.86 28.61
C ALA A 213 0.44 -8.71 28.00
N ALA A 214 0.56 -8.67 26.68
CA ALA A 214 1.83 -8.43 25.99
C ALA A 214 2.40 -7.06 26.32
N LEU A 215 1.58 -6.00 26.37
CA LEU A 215 1.99 -4.66 26.77
C LEU A 215 2.54 -4.62 28.19
N VAL A 216 1.90 -5.29 29.12
CA VAL A 216 2.38 -5.38 30.51
C VAL A 216 3.72 -6.13 30.56
N ALA A 217 3.89 -7.17 29.76
CA ALA A 217 5.17 -7.90 29.65
C ALA A 217 6.27 -7.04 29.02
N VAL A 218 5.94 -6.31 27.95
CA VAL A 218 6.86 -5.34 27.29
C VAL A 218 7.24 -4.21 28.26
N ALA A 219 6.27 -3.65 29.00
CA ALA A 219 6.53 -2.60 30.00
C ALA A 219 7.48 -3.06 31.10
N ARG A 220 7.36 -4.33 31.53
CA ARG A 220 8.29 -4.94 32.52
C ARG A 220 9.67 -5.15 31.93
N GLY A 221 9.73 -5.70 30.70
CA GLY A 221 11.01 -5.91 29.99
C GLY A 221 11.71 -4.58 29.70
N GLU A 222 10.96 -3.56 29.29
CA GLU A 222 11.46 -2.21 29.03
C GLU A 222 12.04 -1.57 30.30
N THR A 223 11.34 -1.66 31.43
CA THR A 223 11.83 -1.13 32.70
C THR A 223 13.18 -1.76 33.10
N ALA A 224 13.34 -3.07 32.83
CA ALA A 224 14.60 -3.76 33.09
C ALA A 224 15.72 -3.35 32.12
N LEU A 225 15.42 -3.25 30.82
CA LEU A 225 16.36 -2.83 29.78
C LEU A 225 16.73 -1.34 29.92
N GLY A 226 15.77 -0.49 30.17
CA GLY A 226 15.97 0.93 30.38
C GLY A 226 16.85 1.24 31.59
N GLY A 227 16.70 0.45 32.67
CA GLY A 227 17.59 0.52 33.84
C GLY A 227 19.03 0.09 33.53
N ARG A 228 19.22 -0.88 32.63
CA ARG A 228 20.57 -1.26 32.14
C ARG A 228 21.17 -0.17 31.26
N ALA A 229 20.39 0.34 30.32
CA ALA A 229 20.80 1.44 29.42
C ALA A 229 21.14 2.71 30.19
N ALA A 230 20.35 3.06 31.23
CA ALA A 230 20.64 4.19 32.10
C ALA A 230 21.97 4.04 32.87
N ARG A 231 22.31 2.82 33.31
CA ARG A 231 23.61 2.53 33.94
C ARG A 231 24.79 2.67 32.96
N VAL A 232 24.60 2.23 31.73
CA VAL A 232 25.61 2.42 30.66
C VAL A 232 25.77 3.91 30.34
N ALA A 233 24.66 4.65 30.23
CA ALA A 233 24.70 6.09 30.00
C ALA A 233 25.40 6.84 31.16
N ALA A 234 25.13 6.46 32.39
CA ALA A 234 25.82 7.03 33.58
C ALA A 234 27.33 6.73 33.58
N ALA A 235 27.74 5.52 33.13
CA ALA A 235 29.14 5.16 33.03
C ALA A 235 29.89 5.95 31.94
N ILE A 236 29.21 6.34 30.86
CA ILE A 236 29.80 7.07 29.73
C ILE A 236 29.74 8.59 29.96
N LEU A 237 28.60 9.09 30.42
CA LEU A 237 28.32 10.54 30.56
C LEU A 237 28.57 11.09 31.96
N GLY A 238 28.86 10.22 32.93
CA GLY A 238 28.95 10.60 34.37
C GLY A 238 27.57 10.76 35.00
N GLY A 239 27.54 11.01 36.29
CA GLY A 239 26.29 11.18 37.06
C GLY A 239 25.69 9.87 37.58
N SER A 240 24.47 9.92 38.10
CA SER A 240 23.76 8.76 38.61
C SER A 240 22.90 8.11 37.52
N PRO A 241 22.63 6.79 37.60
CA PRO A 241 21.70 6.15 36.68
C PRO A 241 20.30 6.74 36.65
N GLN A 242 19.91 7.45 37.74
CA GLN A 242 18.61 8.11 37.84
C GLN A 242 18.52 9.32 36.92
N ASP A 243 19.63 10.04 36.70
CA ASP A 243 19.71 11.22 35.82
C ASP A 243 19.55 10.83 34.36
N HIS A 244 19.87 9.60 34.03
CA HIS A 244 19.83 9.04 32.65
C HIS A 244 18.65 8.11 32.38
N ARG A 245 17.65 8.02 33.25
CA ARG A 245 16.47 7.15 33.08
C ARG A 245 15.72 7.41 31.76
N SER A 246 15.53 8.68 31.42
CA SER A 246 14.83 9.07 30.18
C SER A 246 15.60 8.65 28.93
N LEU A 247 16.93 8.81 28.94
CA LEU A 247 17.81 8.34 27.86
C LEU A 247 17.82 6.80 27.78
N GLY A 248 17.85 6.12 28.92
CA GLY A 248 17.77 4.67 29.00
C GLY A 248 16.46 4.13 28.40
N ARG A 249 15.34 4.79 28.66
CA ARG A 249 14.04 4.45 28.04
C ARG A 249 14.04 4.67 26.55
N LEU A 250 14.48 5.84 26.11
CA LEU A 250 14.56 6.12 24.67
C LEU A 250 15.40 5.06 23.94
N GLY A 251 16.55 4.68 24.51
CA GLY A 251 17.42 3.63 23.97
C GLY A 251 16.74 2.26 23.94
N SER A 252 16.03 1.86 25.00
CA SER A 252 15.30 0.59 25.02
C SER A 252 14.17 0.54 24.00
N PHE A 253 13.43 1.63 23.81
CA PHE A 253 12.41 1.69 22.77
C PHE A 253 12.97 1.69 21.36
N ALA A 254 14.06 2.39 21.12
CA ALA A 254 14.76 2.34 19.83
C ALA A 254 15.22 0.90 19.50
N ALA A 255 15.77 0.20 20.47
CA ALA A 255 16.21 -1.18 20.32
C ALA A 255 15.03 -2.14 20.09
N LEU A 256 13.95 -2.02 20.86
CA LEU A 256 12.74 -2.82 20.68
C LEU A 256 12.03 -2.53 19.34
N GLY A 257 12.00 -1.27 18.93
CA GLY A 257 11.48 -0.84 17.63
C GLY A 257 12.28 -1.42 16.48
N ALA A 258 13.61 -1.36 16.56
CA ALA A 258 14.49 -1.95 15.56
C ALA A 258 14.38 -3.48 15.51
N ALA A 259 14.27 -4.16 16.67
CA ALA A 259 14.07 -5.60 16.73
C ALA A 259 12.68 -5.99 16.16
N GLY A 260 11.63 -5.25 16.48
CA GLY A 260 10.29 -5.48 15.93
C GLY A 260 10.24 -5.28 14.42
N TRP A 261 10.87 -4.22 13.91
CA TRP A 261 11.02 -4.00 12.47
C TRP A 261 11.83 -5.09 11.80
N GLY A 262 12.97 -5.50 12.40
CA GLY A 262 13.78 -6.62 11.92
C GLY A 262 13.01 -7.94 11.86
N ALA A 263 12.16 -8.21 12.84
CA ALA A 263 11.27 -9.37 12.85
C ALA A 263 10.24 -9.32 11.73
N VAL A 264 9.59 -8.15 11.50
CA VAL A 264 8.65 -7.95 10.38
C VAL A 264 9.36 -8.16 9.05
N MET A 265 10.55 -7.61 8.87
CA MET A 265 11.35 -7.78 7.64
C MET A 265 11.81 -9.23 7.45
N ALA A 266 12.19 -9.93 8.52
CA ALA A 266 12.59 -11.35 8.47
C ALA A 266 11.39 -12.24 8.11
N VAL A 267 10.24 -12.03 8.72
CA VAL A 267 9.00 -12.73 8.39
C VAL A 267 8.60 -12.45 6.94
N ASN A 268 8.66 -11.19 6.52
CA ASN A 268 8.37 -10.80 5.14
C ASN A 268 9.33 -11.49 4.16
N LYS A 269 10.63 -11.52 4.47
CA LYS A 269 11.64 -12.23 3.67
C LYS A 269 11.43 -13.76 3.63
N LEU A 270 10.96 -14.35 4.71
CA LEU A 270 10.63 -15.79 4.77
C LEU A 270 9.35 -16.13 4.00
N LEU A 271 8.38 -15.21 4.00
CA LEU A 271 7.11 -15.38 3.30
C LEU A 271 7.21 -15.01 1.82
N THR A 272 8.07 -14.05 1.47
CA THR A 272 8.44 -13.75 0.09
C THR A 272 9.60 -14.67 -0.31
N LYS A 273 9.27 -15.92 -0.64
CA LYS A 273 10.21 -16.73 -1.40
C LYS A 273 10.49 -15.99 -2.71
N PRO A 274 11.76 -15.79 -3.09
CA PRO A 274 12.06 -15.34 -4.44
C PRO A 274 11.61 -16.46 -5.38
N GLY A 275 10.41 -16.36 -5.87
CA GLY A 275 9.88 -17.25 -6.89
C GLY A 275 10.32 -16.75 -8.26
N ASP A 276 11.63 -16.79 -8.54
CA ASP A 276 12.19 -16.43 -9.84
C ASP A 276 12.02 -17.54 -10.86
N ALA A 277 11.74 -18.75 -10.41
CA ALA A 277 11.53 -19.89 -11.28
C ALA A 277 10.26 -19.68 -12.13
N ILE A 278 10.40 -19.87 -13.43
CA ILE A 278 9.29 -19.92 -14.37
C ILE A 278 8.26 -20.93 -13.87
N GLU A 279 7.00 -20.55 -13.85
CA GLU A 279 5.92 -21.43 -13.44
C GLU A 279 5.72 -22.56 -14.46
N ALA A 280 5.37 -23.74 -13.97
CA ALA A 280 5.15 -24.91 -14.83
C ALA A 280 4.09 -24.67 -15.95
N THR A 281 3.17 -23.75 -15.74
CA THR A 281 2.17 -23.36 -16.73
C THR A 281 2.75 -22.51 -17.88
N HIS A 282 3.90 -21.90 -17.65
CA HIS A 282 4.60 -21.03 -18.57
C HIS A 282 6.01 -21.58 -18.89
N SER A 283 6.20 -22.91 -18.83
CA SER A 283 7.52 -23.55 -19.04
C SER A 283 7.99 -23.53 -20.49
N ASP A 284 7.06 -23.50 -21.42
CA ASP A 284 7.36 -23.61 -22.85
C ASP A 284 7.63 -22.23 -23.47
N PRO A 285 8.68 -22.10 -24.31
CA PRO A 285 8.96 -20.86 -25.01
C PRO A 285 7.84 -20.52 -26.00
N PRO A 286 7.63 -19.22 -26.31
CA PRO A 286 6.68 -18.81 -27.33
C PRO A 286 7.00 -19.41 -28.70
N SER A 287 5.96 -19.85 -29.43
CA SER A 287 6.09 -20.37 -30.80
C SER A 287 6.05 -19.28 -31.87
N LEU A 288 5.77 -18.05 -31.51
CA LEU A 288 5.57 -16.91 -32.39
C LEU A 288 6.88 -16.13 -32.58
N PRO A 289 7.33 -15.86 -33.83
CA PRO A 289 8.51 -15.06 -34.10
C PRO A 289 8.36 -13.59 -33.70
N GLU A 290 7.14 -13.09 -33.54
CA GLU A 290 6.81 -11.74 -33.06
C GLU A 290 7.05 -11.56 -31.56
N VAL A 291 7.38 -12.63 -30.84
CA VAL A 291 7.54 -12.61 -29.39
C VAL A 291 9.01 -12.88 -29.02
N THR A 292 9.55 -12.15 -28.06
CA THR A 292 10.89 -12.43 -27.49
C THR A 292 10.96 -13.86 -26.97
N SER A 293 12.11 -14.49 -27.14
CA SER A 293 12.38 -15.91 -26.87
C SER A 293 11.60 -16.88 -27.77
N GLY A 294 10.86 -16.40 -28.74
CA GLY A 294 10.31 -17.18 -29.86
C GLY A 294 11.34 -17.38 -30.95
N PRO A 295 10.94 -18.00 -32.09
CA PRO A 295 11.84 -18.28 -33.20
C PRO A 295 12.59 -17.04 -33.69
N GLY A 296 13.93 -17.15 -33.75
CA GLY A 296 14.83 -16.05 -34.17
C GLY A 296 15.18 -15.02 -33.11
N SER A 297 14.64 -15.12 -31.91
CA SER A 297 15.04 -14.24 -30.80
C SER A 297 16.46 -14.52 -30.33
N THR A 298 17.18 -13.45 -29.97
CA THR A 298 18.52 -13.55 -29.38
C THR A 298 18.51 -13.71 -27.87
N ILE A 299 17.36 -13.48 -27.23
CA ILE A 299 17.18 -13.67 -25.79
C ILE A 299 16.57 -15.05 -25.56
N PRO A 300 17.31 -16.00 -24.97
CA PRO A 300 16.82 -17.36 -24.76
C PRO A 300 15.74 -17.40 -23.66
N TRP A 301 14.87 -18.42 -23.74
CA TRP A 301 13.81 -18.62 -22.73
C TRP A 301 14.36 -18.85 -21.32
N SER A 302 15.54 -19.48 -21.20
CA SER A 302 16.20 -19.70 -19.93
C SER A 302 16.54 -18.44 -19.16
N ASP A 303 16.67 -17.31 -19.84
CA ASP A 303 17.03 -16.04 -19.26
C ASP A 303 15.78 -15.20 -18.89
N GLN A 304 14.57 -15.75 -19.12
CA GLN A 304 13.32 -15.10 -18.74
C GLN A 304 13.04 -15.31 -17.23
N SER A 305 12.53 -14.27 -16.60
CA SER A 305 12.01 -14.35 -15.24
C SER A 305 10.58 -14.89 -15.23
N ARG A 306 10.06 -15.24 -14.05
CA ARG A 306 8.66 -15.65 -13.88
C ARG A 306 7.67 -14.67 -14.51
N GLU A 307 7.85 -13.37 -14.27
CA GLU A 307 6.90 -12.36 -14.74
C GLU A 307 7.02 -12.09 -16.25
N SER A 308 8.25 -12.10 -16.78
CA SER A 308 8.43 -11.99 -18.23
C SER A 308 7.89 -13.22 -18.97
N ALA A 309 8.12 -14.43 -18.45
CA ALA A 309 7.59 -15.65 -19.02
C ALA A 309 6.06 -15.65 -19.06
N ARG A 310 5.40 -15.22 -17.99
CA ARG A 310 3.94 -15.01 -17.98
C ARG A 310 3.51 -14.05 -19.08
N TRP A 311 4.12 -12.87 -19.13
CA TRP A 311 3.73 -11.81 -20.03
C TRP A 311 3.92 -12.21 -21.51
N LEU A 312 5.04 -12.88 -21.83
CA LEU A 312 5.33 -13.33 -23.18
C LEU A 312 4.43 -14.50 -23.62
N SER A 313 4.21 -15.49 -22.75
CA SER A 313 3.36 -16.65 -23.08
C SER A 313 1.86 -16.32 -23.15
N MET A 314 1.42 -15.19 -22.58
CA MET A 314 0.04 -14.72 -22.63
C MET A 314 -0.25 -13.83 -23.85
N THR A 315 0.67 -13.69 -24.81
CA THR A 315 0.44 -12.92 -26.05
C THR A 315 -0.83 -13.44 -26.75
N LEU A 316 -1.72 -12.53 -27.13
CA LEU A 316 -2.91 -12.87 -27.90
C LEU A 316 -2.51 -13.34 -29.30
N THR A 317 -3.22 -14.34 -29.83
CA THR A 317 -3.09 -14.72 -31.25
C THR A 317 -4.05 -13.89 -32.11
N ALA A 318 -3.72 -13.71 -33.38
CA ALA A 318 -4.55 -12.98 -34.31
C ALA A 318 -5.99 -13.52 -34.36
N ASP A 319 -6.15 -14.84 -34.29
CA ASP A 319 -7.47 -15.49 -34.32
C ASP A 319 -8.31 -15.12 -33.11
N VAL A 320 -7.73 -15.18 -31.90
CA VAL A 320 -8.42 -14.78 -30.64
C VAL A 320 -8.83 -13.31 -30.69
N ILE A 321 -7.96 -12.44 -31.19
CA ILE A 321 -8.30 -11.02 -31.36
C ILE A 321 -9.45 -10.88 -32.34
N SER A 322 -9.35 -11.52 -33.52
CA SER A 322 -10.35 -11.47 -34.57
C SER A 322 -11.74 -11.87 -34.09
N ASP A 323 -11.81 -12.97 -33.32
CA ASP A 323 -13.06 -13.49 -32.77
C ASP A 323 -13.73 -12.51 -31.78
N VAL A 324 -12.95 -11.82 -30.96
CA VAL A 324 -13.48 -10.89 -29.96
C VAL A 324 -13.95 -9.58 -30.57
N ILE A 325 -13.15 -8.99 -31.49
CA ILE A 325 -13.46 -7.68 -32.07
C ILE A 325 -14.30 -7.75 -33.35
N ASP A 326 -14.51 -8.98 -33.90
CA ASP A 326 -15.24 -9.22 -35.12
C ASP A 326 -14.63 -8.46 -36.32
N LYS A 327 -13.30 -8.51 -36.46
CA LYS A 327 -12.54 -7.90 -37.56
C LYS A 327 -11.27 -8.70 -37.79
N PRO A 328 -10.73 -8.71 -39.03
CA PRO A 328 -9.42 -9.31 -39.28
C PRO A 328 -8.35 -8.69 -38.41
N ALA A 329 -7.54 -9.49 -37.75
CA ALA A 329 -6.48 -9.05 -36.88
C ALA A 329 -5.10 -9.48 -37.36
N LYS A 330 -4.06 -8.72 -36.95
CA LYS A 330 -2.65 -9.06 -37.09
C LYS A 330 -2.13 -9.75 -35.84
N GLN A 331 -1.03 -10.47 -35.96
CA GLN A 331 -0.33 -11.01 -34.81
C GLN A 331 0.38 -9.86 -34.06
N PRO A 332 0.05 -9.56 -32.77
CA PRO A 332 0.74 -8.52 -32.03
C PRO A 332 2.19 -8.91 -31.73
N VAL A 333 3.03 -7.89 -31.55
CA VAL A 333 4.44 -8.05 -31.17
C VAL A 333 4.58 -7.80 -29.66
N ARG A 334 5.28 -8.72 -28.96
CA ARG A 334 5.71 -8.50 -27.57
C ARG A 334 7.21 -8.71 -27.43
N VAL A 335 7.93 -7.68 -26.99
CA VAL A 335 9.37 -7.74 -26.75
C VAL A 335 9.71 -7.39 -25.32
N TYR A 336 10.54 -8.23 -24.69
CA TYR A 336 10.91 -8.07 -23.29
C TYR A 336 12.38 -8.42 -23.06
N SER A 337 13.07 -7.56 -22.31
CA SER A 337 14.41 -7.86 -21.80
C SER A 337 14.34 -8.06 -20.29
N SER A 338 14.54 -9.31 -19.85
CA SER A 338 14.54 -9.70 -18.45
C SER A 338 15.82 -9.26 -17.74
N LEU A 339 15.87 -9.39 -16.42
CA LEU A 339 17.03 -9.01 -15.62
C LEU A 339 18.25 -9.88 -15.94
N ASP A 340 18.04 -11.18 -16.22
CA ASP A 340 19.09 -12.16 -16.49
C ASP A 340 19.52 -12.21 -17.98
N ALA A 341 18.87 -11.44 -18.85
CA ALA A 341 19.24 -11.36 -20.26
C ALA A 341 20.64 -10.77 -20.48
N ALA A 342 21.11 -9.89 -19.58
CA ALA A 342 22.47 -9.36 -19.59
C ALA A 342 22.85 -8.77 -18.22
N ALA A 343 24.15 -8.65 -17.97
CA ALA A 343 24.68 -8.20 -16.68
C ALA A 343 24.43 -6.72 -16.39
N THR A 344 24.49 -5.86 -17.40
CA THR A 344 24.36 -4.40 -17.26
C THR A 344 23.01 -3.89 -17.78
N SER A 345 22.60 -2.71 -17.29
CA SER A 345 21.39 -2.04 -17.78
C SER A 345 21.50 -1.62 -19.23
N GLU A 346 22.70 -1.24 -19.66
CA GLU A 346 23.05 -0.83 -21.01
C GLU A 346 22.91 -2.00 -22.00
N GLU A 347 23.44 -3.17 -21.65
CA GLU A 347 23.35 -4.38 -22.45
C GLU A 347 21.89 -4.85 -22.57
N ARG A 348 21.12 -4.85 -21.44
CA ARG A 348 19.70 -5.19 -21.48
C ARG A 348 18.87 -4.24 -22.35
N ALA A 349 19.18 -2.94 -22.30
CA ALA A 349 18.54 -1.96 -23.17
C ALA A 349 18.90 -2.18 -24.65
N ALA A 350 20.17 -2.50 -24.94
CA ALA A 350 20.60 -2.83 -26.30
C ALA A 350 19.94 -4.09 -26.84
N LEU A 351 19.80 -5.15 -26.02
CA LEU A 351 19.08 -6.38 -26.39
C LEU A 351 17.59 -6.11 -26.68
N LEU A 352 16.92 -5.30 -25.85
CA LEU A 352 15.54 -4.92 -26.12
C LEU A 352 15.39 -4.16 -27.43
N LEU A 353 16.28 -3.22 -27.71
CA LEU A 353 16.28 -2.46 -28.96
C LEU A 353 16.55 -3.37 -30.17
N ALA A 354 17.42 -4.36 -30.02
CA ALA A 354 17.66 -5.37 -31.06
C ALA A 354 16.41 -6.26 -31.32
N GLU A 355 15.68 -6.62 -30.27
CA GLU A 355 14.40 -7.36 -30.41
C GLU A 355 13.32 -6.51 -31.08
N ILE A 356 13.27 -5.19 -30.78
CA ILE A 356 12.38 -4.23 -31.47
C ILE A 356 12.71 -4.20 -32.98
N ASP A 357 13.99 -4.17 -33.33
CA ASP A 357 14.42 -4.18 -34.74
C ASP A 357 14.12 -5.53 -35.41
N ARG A 358 14.42 -6.66 -34.76
CA ARG A 358 14.19 -8.01 -35.27
C ARG A 358 12.73 -8.29 -35.60
N THR A 359 11.82 -7.83 -34.69
CA THR A 359 10.38 -8.08 -34.82
C THR A 359 9.67 -7.04 -35.68
N HIS A 360 10.39 -6.09 -36.26
CA HIS A 360 9.81 -4.95 -36.98
C HIS A 360 8.72 -4.22 -36.14
N ALA A 361 8.94 -4.11 -34.82
CA ALA A 361 7.96 -3.59 -33.88
C ALA A 361 7.52 -2.15 -34.21
N LEU A 362 8.42 -1.31 -34.74
CA LEU A 362 8.12 0.07 -35.10
C LEU A 362 7.41 0.21 -36.46
N GLU A 363 7.22 -0.89 -37.22
CA GLU A 363 6.44 -0.90 -38.48
C GLU A 363 4.95 -1.17 -38.24
N ARG A 364 4.55 -1.40 -36.97
CA ARG A 364 3.15 -1.50 -36.56
C ARG A 364 2.48 -0.13 -36.54
N SER A 365 1.14 -0.09 -36.59
CA SER A 365 0.41 1.18 -36.51
C SER A 365 0.55 1.87 -35.14
N ALA A 366 0.82 1.09 -34.10
CA ALA A 366 0.98 1.57 -32.72
C ALA A 366 2.09 0.83 -31.98
N PHE A 367 2.83 1.55 -31.16
CA PHE A 367 3.89 1.02 -30.31
C PHE A 367 3.72 1.54 -28.87
N ALA A 368 3.81 0.68 -27.89
CA ALA A 368 3.70 1.04 -26.49
C ALA A 368 4.83 0.49 -25.62
N ILE A 369 5.34 1.32 -24.71
CA ILE A 369 6.18 0.86 -23.61
C ILE A 369 5.28 0.57 -22.40
N PHE A 370 5.38 -0.63 -21.86
CA PHE A 370 4.78 -1.03 -20.60
C PHE A 370 5.86 -1.07 -19.53
N SER A 371 5.85 -0.07 -18.65
CA SER A 371 6.83 0.05 -17.56
C SER A 371 6.52 -0.96 -16.45
N PRO A 372 7.38 -1.97 -16.20
CA PRO A 372 7.10 -3.02 -15.25
C PRO A 372 7.19 -2.55 -13.78
N THR A 373 6.52 -3.27 -12.88
CA THR A 373 6.65 -3.09 -11.44
C THR A 373 7.99 -3.63 -10.92
N GLY A 374 8.21 -3.56 -9.59
CA GLY A 374 9.46 -4.02 -8.96
C GLY A 374 9.84 -5.48 -9.25
N SER A 375 8.87 -6.36 -9.42
CA SER A 375 9.10 -7.77 -9.75
C SER A 375 9.29 -8.05 -11.25
N GLY A 376 9.12 -7.04 -12.11
CA GLY A 376 9.07 -7.23 -13.57
C GLY A 376 7.67 -7.45 -14.12
N TYR A 377 6.63 -7.43 -13.26
CA TYR A 377 5.25 -7.61 -13.68
C TYR A 377 4.78 -6.44 -14.55
N ILE A 378 4.14 -6.77 -15.66
CA ILE A 378 3.38 -5.85 -16.51
C ILE A 378 1.91 -6.24 -16.41
N ASN A 379 1.03 -5.25 -16.29
CA ASN A 379 -0.41 -5.45 -16.23
C ASN A 379 -0.91 -6.02 -17.57
N TYR A 380 -1.31 -7.29 -17.55
CA TYR A 380 -1.76 -7.98 -18.75
C TYR A 380 -3.09 -7.42 -19.28
N VAL A 381 -3.98 -6.91 -18.40
CA VAL A 381 -5.22 -6.26 -18.85
C VAL A 381 -4.91 -5.06 -19.73
N ALA A 382 -3.91 -4.24 -19.36
CA ALA A 382 -3.51 -3.09 -20.15
C ALA A 382 -2.92 -3.51 -21.51
N CYS A 383 -2.04 -4.52 -21.50
CA CYS A 383 -1.40 -5.00 -22.72
C CYS A 383 -2.40 -5.70 -23.66
N GLU A 384 -3.24 -6.61 -23.13
CA GLU A 384 -4.25 -7.31 -23.93
C GLU A 384 -5.33 -6.33 -24.44
N THR A 385 -5.71 -5.33 -23.65
CA THR A 385 -6.58 -4.25 -24.13
C THR A 385 -5.97 -3.56 -25.36
N PHE A 386 -4.70 -3.21 -25.30
CA PHE A 386 -4.02 -2.58 -26.43
C PHE A 386 -4.00 -3.47 -27.66
N GLU A 387 -3.76 -4.77 -27.49
CA GLU A 387 -3.79 -5.75 -28.59
C GLU A 387 -5.19 -5.89 -29.20
N TYR A 388 -6.24 -5.97 -28.39
CA TYR A 388 -7.61 -6.01 -28.89
C TYR A 388 -8.00 -4.72 -29.63
N LEU A 389 -7.77 -3.55 -29.01
CA LEU A 389 -8.24 -2.27 -29.55
C LEU A 389 -7.49 -1.84 -30.82
N THR A 390 -6.30 -2.39 -31.08
CA THR A 390 -5.53 -2.14 -32.30
C THR A 390 -5.71 -3.24 -33.36
N ALA A 391 -6.62 -4.19 -33.13
CA ALA A 391 -6.74 -5.38 -33.97
C ALA A 391 -5.38 -6.11 -34.16
N GLY A 392 -4.55 -6.15 -33.10
CA GLY A 392 -3.23 -6.76 -33.13
C GLY A 392 -2.17 -6.02 -33.95
N ASP A 393 -2.51 -4.91 -34.62
CA ASP A 393 -1.53 -4.10 -35.37
C ASP A 393 -0.73 -3.19 -34.42
N CYS A 394 -0.12 -3.81 -33.43
CA CYS A 394 0.62 -3.13 -32.38
C CYS A 394 1.86 -3.89 -31.94
N ALA A 395 2.74 -3.18 -31.24
CA ALA A 395 3.87 -3.75 -30.55
C ALA A 395 3.99 -3.22 -29.12
N SER A 396 4.31 -4.11 -28.20
CA SER A 396 4.49 -3.85 -26.77
C SER A 396 5.92 -4.17 -26.35
N ALA A 397 6.54 -3.27 -25.58
CA ALA A 397 7.90 -3.44 -25.08
C ALA A 397 7.98 -3.27 -23.56
N GLY A 398 8.79 -4.10 -22.89
CA GLY A 398 9.08 -4.02 -21.48
C GLY A 398 10.53 -4.33 -21.15
N ILE A 399 11.06 -3.75 -20.06
CA ILE A 399 12.43 -4.03 -19.60
C ILE A 399 12.47 -4.17 -18.09
N GLN A 400 13.00 -5.29 -17.62
CA GLN A 400 13.06 -5.58 -16.18
C GLN A 400 14.29 -4.94 -15.52
N TYR A 401 14.11 -4.47 -14.30
CA TYR A 401 15.16 -3.83 -13.52
C TYR A 401 15.37 -4.48 -12.15
N SER A 402 14.44 -5.31 -11.70
CA SER A 402 14.50 -6.00 -10.40
C SER A 402 13.62 -7.25 -10.42
N VAL A 403 13.83 -8.14 -9.47
CA VAL A 403 12.98 -9.32 -9.18
C VAL A 403 12.33 -9.23 -7.78
N LEU A 404 12.55 -8.11 -7.09
CA LEU A 404 12.07 -7.91 -5.74
C LEU A 404 10.64 -7.34 -5.75
N PRO A 405 9.83 -7.63 -4.73
CA PRO A 405 8.57 -6.93 -4.51
C PRO A 405 8.76 -5.41 -4.52
N SER A 406 7.75 -4.68 -4.99
CA SER A 406 7.84 -3.22 -5.22
C SER A 406 8.37 -2.43 -4.01
N ALA A 407 7.95 -2.79 -2.79
CA ALA A 407 8.43 -2.12 -1.57
C ALA A 407 9.95 -2.26 -1.32
N LEU A 408 10.57 -3.35 -1.79
CA LEU A 408 12.01 -3.59 -1.68
C LEU A 408 12.79 -3.06 -2.90
N SER A 409 12.11 -2.76 -3.99
CA SER A 409 12.71 -2.24 -5.23
C SER A 409 12.86 -0.71 -5.23
N LEU A 410 12.37 0.00 -4.21
CA LEU A 410 12.47 1.46 -4.10
C LEU A 410 13.90 1.99 -4.20
N THR A 411 14.89 1.24 -3.73
CA THR A 411 16.32 1.61 -3.83
C THR A 411 16.89 1.46 -5.24
N LYS A 412 16.15 0.86 -6.17
CA LYS A 412 16.56 0.63 -7.57
C LYS A 412 15.93 1.64 -8.53
N VAL A 413 15.09 2.55 -8.05
CA VAL A 413 14.35 3.51 -8.90
C VAL A 413 15.27 4.32 -9.79
N ASP A 414 16.36 4.88 -9.28
CA ASP A 414 17.29 5.72 -10.06
C ASP A 414 17.95 4.93 -11.22
N SER A 415 18.45 3.73 -10.93
CA SER A 415 19.06 2.87 -11.96
C SER A 415 18.03 2.42 -12.99
N ALA A 416 16.81 2.09 -12.56
CA ALA A 416 15.72 1.68 -13.42
C ALA A 416 15.23 2.83 -14.32
N THR A 417 15.14 4.06 -13.77
CA THR A 417 14.82 5.27 -14.53
C THR A 417 15.87 5.53 -15.60
N HIS A 418 17.14 5.36 -15.27
CA HIS A 418 18.23 5.49 -16.25
C HIS A 418 18.09 4.47 -17.39
N GLN A 419 17.86 3.19 -17.06
CA GLN A 419 17.63 2.12 -18.04
C GLN A 419 16.44 2.42 -18.95
N THR A 420 15.31 2.85 -18.39
CA THR A 420 14.11 3.19 -19.17
C THR A 420 14.36 4.39 -20.11
N ARG A 421 15.12 5.38 -19.64
CA ARG A 421 15.51 6.54 -20.45
C ARG A 421 16.38 6.13 -21.65
N MET A 422 17.32 5.18 -21.46
CA MET A 422 18.11 4.66 -22.58
C MET A 422 17.24 3.97 -23.64
N VAL A 423 16.27 3.16 -23.22
CA VAL A 423 15.33 2.50 -24.14
C VAL A 423 14.51 3.54 -24.90
N ILE A 424 13.90 4.49 -24.21
CA ILE A 424 13.10 5.53 -24.88
C ILE A 424 13.94 6.34 -25.86
N ASN A 425 15.13 6.76 -25.47
CA ASN A 425 16.03 7.49 -26.38
C ASN A 425 16.38 6.66 -27.62
N GLY A 426 16.66 5.36 -27.45
CA GLY A 426 16.94 4.46 -28.55
C GLY A 426 15.75 4.27 -29.50
N ILE A 427 14.53 4.24 -28.97
CA ILE A 427 13.29 4.19 -29.75
C ILE A 427 13.08 5.51 -30.50
N VAL A 428 13.20 6.65 -29.79
CA VAL A 428 13.04 7.99 -30.41
C VAL A 428 14.03 8.18 -31.58
N GLN A 429 15.28 7.76 -31.42
CA GLN A 429 16.26 7.81 -32.53
C GLN A 429 15.80 7.02 -33.75
N ARG A 430 15.23 5.82 -33.56
CA ARG A 430 14.68 4.99 -34.64
C ARG A 430 13.47 5.65 -35.30
N LEU A 431 12.55 6.17 -34.49
CA LEU A 431 11.37 6.90 -34.98
C LEU A 431 11.77 8.12 -35.79
N MET A 432 12.79 8.87 -35.34
CA MET A 432 13.28 10.03 -36.09
C MET A 432 13.93 9.67 -37.43
N ALA A 433 14.50 8.47 -37.53
CA ALA A 433 15.07 7.97 -38.80
C ALA A 433 14.00 7.49 -39.79
N MET A 434 12.76 7.27 -39.32
CA MET A 434 11.63 6.86 -40.18
C MET A 434 10.94 8.08 -40.80
N PRO A 435 10.39 7.94 -42.04
CA PRO A 435 9.46 8.94 -42.59
C PRO A 435 8.29 9.19 -41.63
N ALA A 436 7.88 10.45 -41.46
CA ALA A 436 6.89 10.82 -40.46
C ALA A 436 5.55 10.06 -40.60
N GLU A 437 5.14 9.82 -41.84
CA GLU A 437 3.90 9.10 -42.19
C GLU A 437 3.94 7.59 -41.94
N LYS A 438 5.13 7.03 -41.67
CA LYS A 438 5.32 5.61 -41.36
C LYS A 438 5.57 5.36 -39.87
N ARG A 439 5.66 6.43 -39.06
CA ARG A 439 5.90 6.29 -37.63
C ARG A 439 4.66 5.74 -36.93
N PRO A 440 4.81 4.72 -36.09
CA PRO A 440 3.72 4.29 -35.23
C PRO A 440 3.31 5.39 -34.25
N ARG A 441 2.07 5.36 -33.77
CA ARG A 441 1.70 6.12 -32.59
C ARG A 441 2.43 5.56 -31.38
N PHE A 442 3.01 6.45 -30.57
CA PHE A 442 3.91 6.06 -29.49
C PHE A 442 3.29 6.32 -28.13
N TYR A 443 3.08 5.24 -27.35
CA TYR A 443 2.38 5.26 -26.07
C TYR A 443 3.24 4.77 -24.91
N LEU A 444 2.84 5.12 -23.70
CA LEU A 444 3.42 4.64 -22.44
C LEU A 444 2.33 4.23 -21.46
N PHE A 445 2.53 3.10 -20.81
CA PHE A 445 1.71 2.64 -19.69
C PHE A 445 2.59 2.32 -18.49
N GLY A 446 2.16 2.73 -17.29
CA GLY A 446 2.81 2.39 -16.03
C GLY A 446 1.81 2.13 -14.93
N GLU A 447 2.10 1.14 -14.08
CA GLU A 447 1.33 0.81 -12.88
C GLU A 447 2.24 0.82 -11.65
N SER A 448 1.75 1.39 -10.54
CA SER A 448 2.44 1.34 -9.26
C SER A 448 3.90 1.85 -9.39
N LEU A 449 4.89 1.02 -9.03
CA LEU A 449 6.32 1.38 -9.16
C LEU A 449 6.73 1.58 -10.63
N GLY A 450 6.06 0.92 -11.59
CA GLY A 450 6.27 1.16 -13.02
C GLY A 450 5.83 2.57 -13.45
N SER A 451 4.75 3.09 -12.86
CA SER A 451 4.37 4.49 -13.01
C SER A 451 5.47 5.41 -12.50
N GLN A 452 5.93 5.18 -11.26
CA GLN A 452 6.99 6.01 -10.67
C GLN A 452 8.25 6.05 -11.56
N LEU A 453 8.71 4.90 -12.04
CA LEU A 453 9.91 4.81 -12.89
C LEU A 453 9.80 5.65 -14.15
N SER A 454 8.67 5.51 -14.84
CA SER A 454 8.44 6.20 -16.10
C SER A 454 8.17 7.70 -15.91
N GLU A 455 7.55 8.08 -14.79
CA GLU A 455 7.36 9.49 -14.43
C GLU A 455 8.66 10.18 -14.02
N GLU A 456 9.55 9.50 -13.26
CA GLU A 456 10.84 10.08 -12.82
C GLU A 456 11.75 10.48 -13.99
N MET A 457 11.50 9.97 -15.20
CA MET A 457 12.22 10.41 -16.39
C MET A 457 11.94 11.87 -16.76
N PHE A 458 10.79 12.39 -16.36
CA PHE A 458 10.30 13.71 -16.72
C PHE A 458 10.57 14.78 -15.66
N VAL A 459 11.28 14.44 -14.58
CA VAL A 459 11.70 15.42 -13.55
C VAL A 459 12.50 16.55 -14.19
N GLY A 460 12.12 17.78 -13.90
CA GLY A 460 12.73 19.00 -14.43
C GLY A 460 12.28 19.38 -15.85
N THR A 461 11.36 18.61 -16.46
CA THR A 461 10.87 18.91 -17.83
C THR A 461 9.50 19.57 -17.84
N GLY A 462 8.86 19.70 -16.69
CA GLY A 462 7.50 20.24 -16.56
C GLY A 462 6.45 19.37 -17.26
N ILE A 463 5.30 19.96 -17.56
CA ILE A 463 4.14 19.28 -18.16
C ILE A 463 4.37 18.84 -19.62
N THR A 464 5.33 19.41 -20.30
CA THR A 464 5.65 19.11 -21.71
C THR A 464 6.63 17.96 -21.89
N GLY A 465 7.18 17.43 -20.80
CA GLY A 465 8.19 16.36 -20.83
C GLY A 465 7.80 15.16 -21.70
N PRO A 466 6.64 14.52 -21.48
CA PRO A 466 6.22 13.38 -22.28
C PRO A 466 6.07 13.67 -23.77
N SER A 467 5.44 14.79 -24.14
CA SER A 467 5.34 15.20 -25.54
C SER A 467 6.70 15.54 -26.14
N GLY A 468 7.62 16.08 -25.33
CA GLY A 468 8.98 16.43 -25.75
C GLY A 468 9.83 15.23 -26.17
N VAL A 469 9.55 14.03 -25.65
CA VAL A 469 10.17 12.77 -26.09
C VAL A 469 9.37 12.06 -27.17
N GLY A 470 8.32 12.70 -27.72
CA GLY A 470 7.53 12.16 -28.82
C GLY A 470 6.44 11.18 -28.41
N LEU A 471 6.05 11.11 -27.14
CA LEU A 471 4.89 10.33 -26.73
C LEU A 471 3.60 11.00 -27.19
N ASP A 472 2.73 10.23 -27.86
CA ASP A 472 1.40 10.67 -28.25
C ASP A 472 0.46 10.69 -27.04
N ALA A 473 0.57 9.68 -26.15
CA ALA A 473 -0.21 9.61 -24.93
C ALA A 473 0.43 8.65 -23.89
N ALA A 474 0.03 8.83 -22.61
CA ALA A 474 0.40 7.90 -21.54
C ALA A 474 -0.69 7.75 -20.50
N VAL A 475 -0.73 6.57 -19.87
CA VAL A 475 -1.60 6.27 -18.73
C VAL A 475 -0.74 5.75 -17.59
N TRP A 476 -0.79 6.43 -16.45
CA TRP A 476 -0.16 6.02 -15.20
C TRP A 476 -1.22 5.73 -14.17
N ILE A 477 -1.11 4.59 -13.51
CA ILE A 477 -2.11 4.16 -12.52
C ILE A 477 -1.48 3.84 -11.18
N GLY A 478 -2.16 4.23 -10.09
CA GLY A 478 -1.76 3.92 -8.72
C GLY A 478 -0.35 4.38 -8.36
N THR A 479 0.10 5.52 -8.87
CA THR A 479 1.46 6.03 -8.71
C THR A 479 1.80 6.28 -7.24
N PRO A 480 2.96 5.80 -6.73
CA PRO A 480 3.39 6.03 -5.36
C PRO A 480 3.51 7.52 -4.99
N ALA A 481 3.20 7.85 -3.74
CA ALA A 481 3.25 9.23 -3.21
C ALA A 481 4.65 9.89 -3.32
N ALA A 482 5.71 9.08 -3.38
CA ALA A 482 7.10 9.56 -3.42
C ALA A 482 7.55 10.07 -4.79
N THR A 483 6.75 9.91 -5.85
CA THR A 483 7.12 10.27 -7.23
C THR A 483 7.44 11.75 -7.38
N SER A 484 8.63 12.05 -7.88
CA SER A 484 9.18 13.41 -7.89
C SER A 484 8.53 14.28 -8.94
N TRP A 485 8.35 13.77 -10.17
CA TRP A 485 7.73 14.55 -11.26
C TRP A 485 6.29 14.94 -10.95
N ARG A 486 5.50 14.03 -10.41
CA ARG A 486 4.14 14.34 -9.98
C ARG A 486 4.09 15.41 -8.89
N ARG A 487 5.05 15.37 -7.93
CA ARG A 487 5.20 16.43 -6.92
C ARG A 487 5.64 17.76 -7.51
N GLU A 488 6.47 17.74 -8.54
CA GLU A 488 6.86 18.94 -9.29
C GLU A 488 5.64 19.60 -9.94
N LEU A 489 4.76 18.80 -10.58
CA LEU A 489 3.61 19.34 -11.29
C LEU A 489 2.50 19.86 -10.35
N TRP A 490 2.22 19.16 -9.25
CA TRP A 490 1.08 19.46 -8.38
C TRP A 490 1.44 19.70 -6.91
N GLY A 491 2.71 19.63 -6.55
CA GLY A 491 3.15 19.71 -5.16
C GLY A 491 2.67 18.52 -4.33
N THR A 492 2.53 18.72 -3.02
CA THR A 492 2.06 17.67 -2.09
C THR A 492 0.53 17.48 -2.10
N ARG A 493 -0.20 18.29 -2.86
CA ARG A 493 -1.69 18.32 -2.90
C ARG A 493 -2.30 17.31 -3.86
N THR A 494 -1.51 16.44 -4.46
CA THR A 494 -1.91 15.54 -5.55
C THR A 494 -3.12 14.66 -5.28
N VAL A 495 -3.44 14.41 -3.99
CA VAL A 495 -4.56 13.54 -3.59
C VAL A 495 -5.79 14.34 -3.16
N ALA A 496 -5.63 15.58 -2.69
CA ALA A 496 -6.71 16.38 -2.15
C ALA A 496 -7.38 17.31 -3.19
N LYS A 497 -6.64 17.69 -4.23
CA LYS A 497 -7.11 18.66 -5.24
C LYS A 497 -6.70 18.19 -6.63
N ALA A 498 -7.69 17.91 -7.48
CA ALA A 498 -7.45 17.58 -8.88
C ALA A 498 -7.10 18.84 -9.67
N PRO A 499 -6.09 18.77 -10.58
CA PRO A 499 -5.85 19.84 -11.53
C PRO A 499 -6.93 19.85 -12.61
N GLU A 500 -7.09 20.97 -13.28
CA GLU A 500 -7.87 21.07 -14.51
C GLU A 500 -7.10 20.43 -15.67
N VAL A 501 -7.84 20.05 -16.72
CA VAL A 501 -7.23 19.65 -18.00
C VAL A 501 -6.55 20.89 -18.59
N GLY A 502 -5.23 20.87 -18.63
CA GLY A 502 -4.43 22.04 -18.96
C GLY A 502 -3.54 21.87 -20.19
N PRO A 503 -2.61 22.77 -20.40
CA PRO A 503 -1.59 22.66 -21.44
C PRO A 503 -0.88 21.31 -21.36
N GLY A 504 -0.61 20.68 -22.52
CA GLY A 504 -0.08 19.32 -22.59
C GLY A 504 -1.12 18.24 -22.32
N SER A 505 -2.37 18.61 -22.06
CA SER A 505 -3.51 17.71 -21.86
C SER A 505 -3.29 16.67 -20.76
N THR A 506 -2.69 17.11 -19.65
CA THR A 506 -2.40 16.27 -18.48
C THR A 506 -3.51 16.37 -17.45
N TYR A 507 -3.98 15.23 -16.93
CA TYR A 507 -5.06 15.18 -15.96
C TYR A 507 -4.78 14.22 -14.81
N LEU A 508 -4.94 14.71 -13.57
CA LEU A 508 -4.88 13.93 -12.33
C LEU A 508 -6.22 14.05 -11.57
N PRO A 509 -7.14 13.12 -11.68
CA PRO A 509 -8.36 13.10 -10.87
C PRO A 509 -8.03 12.77 -9.40
N ARG A 510 -8.89 13.22 -8.48
CA ARG A 510 -8.80 12.84 -7.06
C ARG A 510 -9.18 11.38 -6.84
N ALA A 511 -10.09 10.88 -7.68
CA ALA A 511 -10.54 9.50 -7.73
C ALA A 511 -11.11 9.22 -9.13
N ILE A 512 -11.31 7.95 -9.44
CA ILE A 512 -11.87 7.49 -10.72
C ILE A 512 -13.19 8.16 -11.07
N ARG A 513 -14.06 8.42 -10.11
CA ARG A 513 -15.33 9.11 -10.39
C ARG A 513 -15.15 10.50 -11.01
N ASP A 514 -14.09 11.24 -10.65
CA ASP A 514 -13.80 12.55 -11.23
C ASP A 514 -13.43 12.40 -12.71
N TRP A 515 -12.71 11.32 -13.07
CA TRP A 515 -12.44 10.93 -14.45
C TRP A 515 -13.72 10.53 -15.19
N ARG A 516 -14.55 9.68 -14.59
CA ARG A 516 -15.82 9.25 -15.19
C ARG A 516 -16.76 10.42 -15.45
N ALA A 517 -16.82 11.38 -14.51
CA ALA A 517 -17.67 12.57 -14.59
C ALA A 517 -17.17 13.64 -15.57
N LEU A 518 -15.93 13.52 -16.07
CA LEU A 518 -15.40 14.48 -17.03
C LEU A 518 -16.17 14.39 -18.35
N PRO A 519 -16.64 15.52 -18.93
CA PRO A 519 -17.36 15.52 -20.20
C PRO A 519 -16.53 14.87 -21.32
N PRO A 520 -17.18 14.21 -22.30
CA PRO A 520 -16.45 13.54 -23.39
C PRO A 520 -15.48 14.45 -24.15
N GLU A 521 -15.88 15.71 -24.40
CA GLU A 521 -15.05 16.71 -25.07
C GLU A 521 -13.79 17.09 -24.26
N GLU A 522 -13.87 17.04 -22.94
CA GLU A 522 -12.72 17.26 -22.06
C GLU A 522 -11.85 16.00 -21.97
N LYS A 523 -12.46 14.80 -21.87
CA LYS A 523 -11.73 13.52 -21.93
C LYS A 523 -10.90 13.41 -23.20
N ALA A 524 -11.44 13.79 -24.35
CA ALA A 524 -10.77 13.75 -25.63
C ALA A 524 -9.50 14.64 -25.71
N LYS A 525 -9.39 15.65 -24.86
CA LYS A 525 -8.21 16.51 -24.75
C LYS A 525 -7.10 15.87 -23.93
N VAL A 526 -7.42 14.89 -23.08
CA VAL A 526 -6.44 14.24 -22.18
C VAL A 526 -5.56 13.31 -22.98
N LYS A 527 -4.24 13.52 -22.90
CA LYS A 527 -3.19 12.68 -23.48
C LYS A 527 -2.36 12.01 -22.41
N PHE A 528 -2.28 12.59 -21.23
CA PHE A 528 -1.47 12.12 -20.11
C PHE A 528 -2.38 12.02 -18.88
N LEU A 529 -2.78 10.78 -18.56
CA LEU A 529 -3.71 10.50 -17.47
C LEU A 529 -3.00 9.83 -16.30
N PHE A 530 -3.18 10.41 -15.11
CA PHE A 530 -2.79 9.81 -13.83
C PHE A 530 -4.03 9.27 -13.13
N LEU A 531 -4.33 8.00 -13.29
CA LEU A 531 -5.53 7.41 -12.74
C LEU A 531 -5.28 6.88 -11.32
N GLN A 532 -6.16 7.21 -10.39
CA GLN A 532 -6.06 6.71 -9.03
C GLN A 532 -7.43 6.48 -8.39
N ASN A 533 -7.54 5.40 -7.63
CA ASN A 533 -8.68 5.15 -6.77
C ASN A 533 -8.60 6.00 -5.51
N GLY A 534 -9.76 6.50 -5.06
CA GLY A 534 -9.83 7.34 -3.87
C GLY A 534 -9.42 6.62 -2.59
N ASP A 535 -9.55 5.30 -2.54
CA ASP A 535 -9.17 4.41 -1.43
C ASP A 535 -7.86 3.63 -1.67
N ASP A 536 -7.16 3.87 -2.79
CA ASP A 536 -5.85 3.24 -3.05
C ASP A 536 -4.82 3.69 -2.01
N PRO A 537 -4.22 2.77 -1.25
CA PRO A 537 -3.20 3.09 -0.26
C PRO A 537 -1.83 3.44 -0.87
N ILE A 538 -1.51 3.00 -2.09
CA ILE A 538 -0.19 3.22 -2.72
C ILE A 538 0.11 4.71 -2.90
N PRO A 539 -0.78 5.53 -3.49
CA PRO A 539 -0.57 6.97 -3.61
C PRO A 539 -0.58 7.73 -2.27
N LYS A 540 -0.97 7.05 -1.19
CA LYS A 540 -1.14 7.63 0.14
C LYS A 540 -0.07 7.21 1.15
N PHE A 541 0.72 6.18 0.80
CA PHE A 541 1.75 5.63 1.66
C PHE A 541 3.08 6.36 1.47
N GLY A 542 3.70 6.74 2.59
CA GLY A 542 5.03 7.36 2.60
C GLY A 542 5.61 7.37 4.00
N SER A 543 6.94 7.44 4.12
CA SER A 543 7.63 7.43 5.41
C SER A 543 7.23 8.61 6.32
N SER A 544 6.85 9.75 5.74
CA SER A 544 6.40 10.93 6.49
C SER A 544 5.16 10.66 7.34
N VAL A 545 4.31 9.69 6.97
CA VAL A 545 3.11 9.32 7.74
C VAL A 545 3.45 8.84 9.16
N LEU A 546 4.70 8.38 9.39
CA LEU A 546 5.18 8.02 10.74
C LEU A 546 5.12 9.16 11.73
N TRP A 547 5.42 10.40 11.30
CA TRP A 547 5.58 11.57 12.17
C TRP A 547 4.81 12.81 11.73
N GLN A 548 4.24 12.82 10.52
CA GLN A 548 3.51 13.94 9.94
C GLN A 548 2.12 13.47 9.49
N ARG A 549 1.10 14.28 9.80
CA ARG A 549 -0.24 14.02 9.28
C ARG A 549 -0.23 14.17 7.78
N PRO A 550 -0.63 13.14 7.02
CA PRO A 550 -0.69 13.23 5.57
C PRO A 550 -1.85 14.12 5.11
N ASP A 551 -1.72 14.73 3.95
CA ASP A 551 -2.70 15.67 3.40
C ASP A 551 -4.08 15.02 3.19
N TRP A 552 -4.11 13.73 2.80
CA TRP A 552 -5.36 12.99 2.61
C TRP A 552 -6.16 12.76 3.92
N LEU A 553 -5.54 12.96 5.09
CA LEU A 553 -6.18 13.03 6.42
C LEU A 553 -6.35 14.48 6.91
N GLY A 554 -6.46 15.43 6.01
CA GLY A 554 -6.77 16.82 6.31
C GLY A 554 -8.14 17.04 6.96
N PRO A 555 -8.65 18.28 6.98
CA PRO A 555 -9.99 18.59 7.46
C PRO A 555 -11.04 17.71 6.76
N HIS A 556 -12.11 17.36 7.47
CA HIS A 556 -13.11 16.39 7.01
C HIS A 556 -13.77 16.79 5.67
N ASP A 557 -14.04 18.07 5.49
CA ASP A 557 -14.65 18.67 4.30
C ASP A 557 -13.72 18.72 3.08
N GLN A 558 -12.42 18.58 3.30
CA GLN A 558 -11.39 18.66 2.25
C GLN A 558 -10.78 17.29 1.92
N ARG A 559 -11.23 16.22 2.57
CA ARG A 559 -10.70 14.88 2.30
C ARG A 559 -11.07 14.40 0.92
N PRO A 560 -10.14 13.75 0.21
CA PRO A 560 -10.44 13.15 -1.07
C PRO A 560 -11.46 12.02 -0.91
N PRO A 561 -12.20 11.68 -1.97
CA PRO A 561 -13.04 10.48 -1.98
C PRO A 561 -12.26 9.25 -1.56
N GLY A 562 -12.89 8.30 -0.90
CA GLY A 562 -12.26 7.09 -0.39
C GLY A 562 -11.40 7.26 0.88
N ALA A 563 -11.07 8.49 1.30
CA ALA A 563 -10.44 8.73 2.59
C ALA A 563 -11.49 8.80 3.71
N PRO A 564 -11.49 7.87 4.69
CA PRO A 564 -12.55 7.77 5.67
C PRO A 564 -12.62 9.01 6.56
N ARG A 565 -13.81 9.56 6.76
CA ARG A 565 -14.01 10.77 7.58
C ARG A 565 -13.73 10.53 9.06
N GLY A 566 -14.04 9.34 9.59
CA GLY A 566 -13.81 8.97 10.98
C GLY A 566 -12.34 8.73 11.36
N THR A 567 -11.44 8.60 10.39
CA THR A 567 -10.03 8.33 10.65
C THR A 567 -9.31 9.57 11.16
N ARG A 568 -8.56 9.38 12.24
CA ARG A 568 -7.64 10.37 12.81
C ARG A 568 -6.21 9.90 12.63
N TRP A 569 -5.33 10.82 12.27
CA TRP A 569 -3.92 10.49 12.18
C TRP A 569 -3.36 10.17 13.58
N MET A 570 -2.68 9.04 13.68
CA MET A 570 -1.93 8.59 14.85
C MET A 570 -0.49 8.31 14.42
N PRO A 571 0.51 8.93 15.06
CA PRO A 571 1.92 8.65 14.78
C PRO A 571 2.20 7.14 14.79
N VAL A 572 3.05 6.67 13.91
CA VAL A 572 3.39 5.25 13.73
C VAL A 572 2.18 4.38 13.35
N THR A 573 1.07 4.47 14.08
CA THR A 573 -0.12 3.63 13.88
C THR A 573 -0.71 3.81 12.48
N THR A 574 -0.94 5.05 12.04
CA THR A 574 -1.50 5.32 10.70
C THR A 574 -0.58 4.81 9.60
N TYR A 575 0.74 4.88 9.77
CA TYR A 575 1.69 4.29 8.84
C TYR A 575 1.49 2.79 8.70
N PHE A 576 1.42 2.05 9.82
CA PHE A 576 1.20 0.61 9.79
C PHE A 576 -0.20 0.23 9.29
N MET A 577 -1.22 1.05 9.58
CA MET A 577 -2.55 0.87 9.01
C MET A 577 -2.50 0.94 7.48
N THR A 578 -1.91 1.99 6.93
CA THR A 578 -1.80 2.19 5.49
C THR A 578 -0.87 1.14 4.85
N PHE A 579 0.18 0.70 5.56
CA PHE A 579 1.06 -0.39 5.11
C PHE A 579 0.30 -1.71 4.96
N LEU A 580 -0.55 -2.08 5.92
CA LEU A 580 -1.36 -3.30 5.83
C LEU A 580 -2.44 -3.17 4.76
N ASP A 581 -3.07 -2.00 4.62
CA ASP A 581 -3.99 -1.75 3.51
C ASP A 581 -3.28 -1.94 2.15
N MET A 582 -2.03 -1.47 2.02
CA MET A 582 -1.23 -1.67 0.82
C MET A 582 -0.99 -3.17 0.52
N GLN A 583 -0.72 -3.99 1.55
CA GLN A 583 -0.57 -5.44 1.37
C GLN A 583 -1.88 -6.09 0.92
N ASN A 584 -3.02 -5.65 1.46
CA ASN A 584 -4.33 -6.18 1.12
C ASN A 584 -4.83 -5.72 -0.26
N ALA A 585 -4.37 -4.57 -0.73
CA ALA A 585 -4.72 -4.00 -2.03
C ALA A 585 -4.15 -4.78 -3.23
N LEU A 586 -3.16 -5.64 -3.00
CA LEU A 586 -2.41 -6.36 -4.05
C LEU A 586 -2.91 -7.78 -4.31
N VAL A 587 -4.09 -8.17 -3.81
CA VAL A 587 -4.63 -9.53 -3.95
C VAL A 587 -5.96 -9.48 -4.72
N PRO A 588 -5.93 -9.35 -6.04
CA PRO A 588 -7.13 -9.35 -6.86
C PRO A 588 -7.77 -10.74 -6.92
N THR A 589 -9.10 -10.79 -7.08
CA THR A 589 -9.83 -12.02 -7.34
C THR A 589 -9.86 -12.28 -8.85
N PRO A 590 -9.42 -13.48 -9.33
CA PRO A 590 -9.42 -13.79 -10.75
C PRO A 590 -10.80 -13.69 -11.40
N GLY A 591 -10.89 -13.02 -12.54
CA GLY A 591 -12.12 -12.83 -13.31
C GLY A 591 -13.10 -11.80 -12.73
N ILE A 592 -12.85 -11.30 -11.53
CA ILE A 592 -13.63 -10.26 -10.87
C ILE A 592 -12.79 -8.98 -10.86
N PHE A 593 -13.20 -8.00 -11.65
CA PHE A 593 -12.54 -6.71 -11.72
C PHE A 593 -13.23 -5.78 -10.72
N ASP A 594 -12.68 -5.75 -9.50
CA ASP A 594 -13.19 -4.91 -8.43
C ASP A 594 -12.92 -3.42 -8.71
N GLU A 595 -13.83 -2.58 -8.27
CA GLU A 595 -13.62 -1.14 -8.29
C GLU A 595 -13.05 -0.70 -6.94
N GLY A 596 -11.80 -0.21 -6.92
CA GLY A 596 -11.18 0.40 -5.75
C GLY A 596 -9.96 -0.31 -5.19
N GLY A 597 -9.35 0.27 -4.17
CA GLY A 597 -8.02 -0.11 -3.73
C GLY A 597 -6.99 0.06 -4.83
N HIS A 598 -6.09 -0.88 -4.97
CA HIS A 598 -5.08 -0.88 -6.05
C HIS A 598 -5.50 -1.76 -7.25
N ASP A 599 -6.79 -2.05 -7.40
CA ASP A 599 -7.32 -2.76 -8.55
C ASP A 599 -7.88 -1.75 -9.57
N TYR A 600 -7.28 -1.73 -10.74
CA TYR A 600 -7.63 -0.83 -11.85
C TYR A 600 -8.09 -1.59 -13.09
N ARG A 601 -8.21 -2.93 -13.00
CA ARG A 601 -8.54 -3.78 -14.16
C ARG A 601 -9.87 -3.40 -14.82
N HIS A 602 -10.81 -2.88 -14.03
CA HIS A 602 -12.08 -2.39 -14.57
C HIS A 602 -11.92 -1.12 -15.42
N GLU A 603 -11.05 -0.19 -14.98
CA GLU A 603 -10.91 1.14 -15.59
C GLU A 603 -9.88 1.20 -16.72
N ILE A 604 -8.88 0.32 -16.69
CA ILE A 604 -7.78 0.32 -17.66
C ILE A 604 -8.27 0.29 -19.11
N PRO A 605 -9.21 -0.59 -19.50
CA PRO A 605 -9.63 -0.68 -20.89
C PRO A 605 -10.21 0.64 -21.42
N GLU A 606 -11.09 1.29 -20.68
CA GLU A 606 -11.69 2.53 -21.10
C GLU A 606 -10.71 3.71 -21.04
N ALA A 607 -9.80 3.72 -20.07
CA ALA A 607 -8.74 4.72 -20.00
C ALA A 607 -7.80 4.65 -21.21
N ILE A 608 -7.38 3.45 -21.61
CA ILE A 608 -6.55 3.22 -22.80
C ILE A 608 -7.31 3.61 -24.07
N ARG A 609 -8.54 3.14 -24.25
CA ARG A 609 -9.39 3.52 -25.39
C ARG A 609 -9.43 5.03 -25.57
N THR A 610 -9.80 5.75 -24.49
CA THR A 610 -10.04 7.19 -24.53
C THR A 610 -8.75 7.98 -24.71
N VAL A 611 -7.74 7.72 -23.83
CA VAL A 611 -6.52 8.54 -23.79
C VAL A 611 -5.61 8.27 -24.99
N TRP A 612 -5.52 7.02 -25.44
CA TRP A 612 -4.74 6.66 -26.63
C TRP A 612 -5.50 6.90 -27.94
N GLY A 613 -6.78 7.29 -27.85
CA GLY A 613 -7.61 7.61 -29.00
C GLY A 613 -7.77 6.42 -29.96
N LEU A 614 -8.07 5.24 -29.39
CA LEU A 614 -8.31 4.02 -30.16
C LEU A 614 -9.79 3.92 -30.52
N ASP A 615 -10.06 3.88 -31.83
CA ASP A 615 -11.43 3.94 -32.37
C ASP A 615 -12.04 2.54 -32.40
N VAL A 616 -12.80 2.21 -31.37
CA VAL A 616 -13.61 0.99 -31.27
C VAL A 616 -15.00 1.34 -30.75
N SER A 617 -16.03 0.58 -31.19
CA SER A 617 -17.40 0.77 -30.72
C SER A 617 -17.57 0.35 -29.26
N ASP A 618 -18.64 0.86 -28.61
CA ASP A 618 -18.97 0.44 -27.24
C ASP A 618 -19.27 -1.05 -27.15
N GLU A 619 -19.94 -1.62 -28.17
CA GLU A 619 -20.19 -3.07 -28.24
C GLU A 619 -18.88 -3.88 -28.33
N GLN A 620 -17.91 -3.44 -29.12
CA GLN A 620 -16.59 -4.06 -29.16
C GLN A 620 -15.90 -3.95 -27.80
N MET A 621 -16.03 -2.81 -27.13
CA MET A 621 -15.46 -2.58 -25.82
C MET A 621 -16.03 -3.51 -24.75
N GLU A 622 -17.35 -3.74 -24.75
CA GLU A 622 -17.99 -4.70 -23.85
C GLU A 622 -17.47 -6.13 -24.09
N ARG A 623 -17.33 -6.55 -25.35
CA ARG A 623 -16.76 -7.86 -25.69
C ARG A 623 -15.30 -7.98 -25.22
N VAL A 624 -14.50 -6.95 -25.40
CA VAL A 624 -13.11 -6.92 -24.92
C VAL A 624 -13.06 -7.03 -23.40
N GLN A 625 -13.88 -6.27 -22.67
CA GLN A 625 -13.92 -6.35 -21.21
C GLN A 625 -14.35 -7.74 -20.72
N GLN A 626 -15.29 -8.38 -21.40
CA GLN A 626 -15.69 -9.75 -21.06
C GLN A 626 -14.54 -10.73 -21.36
N ALA A 627 -13.90 -10.64 -22.52
CA ALA A 627 -12.78 -11.50 -22.89
C ALA A 627 -11.61 -11.39 -21.91
N LEU A 628 -11.28 -10.19 -21.44
CA LEU A 628 -10.24 -9.96 -20.45
C LEU A 628 -10.52 -10.68 -19.11
N ARG A 629 -11.78 -10.63 -18.62
CA ARG A 629 -12.19 -11.32 -17.38
C ARG A 629 -12.13 -12.84 -17.53
N GLU A 630 -12.64 -13.35 -18.64
CA GLU A 630 -12.63 -14.78 -18.95
C GLU A 630 -11.21 -15.32 -19.06
N ARG A 631 -10.35 -14.62 -19.79
CA ARG A 631 -8.94 -15.00 -19.94
C ARG A 631 -8.20 -15.03 -18.60
N GLU A 632 -8.41 -14.03 -17.77
CA GLU A 632 -7.80 -14.01 -16.44
C GLU A 632 -8.21 -15.23 -15.61
N LEU A 633 -9.50 -15.53 -15.59
CA LEU A 633 -10.02 -16.70 -14.88
C LEU A 633 -9.40 -18.00 -15.42
N VAL A 634 -9.35 -18.16 -16.74
CA VAL A 634 -8.73 -19.33 -17.38
C VAL A 634 -7.26 -19.48 -16.96
N TRP A 635 -6.48 -18.42 -17.05
CA TRP A 635 -5.07 -18.47 -16.66
C TRP A 635 -4.88 -18.76 -15.16
N ALA A 636 -5.75 -18.22 -14.31
CA ALA A 636 -5.72 -18.51 -12.89
C ALA A 636 -6.05 -19.98 -12.60
N VAL A 637 -7.03 -20.54 -13.31
CA VAL A 637 -7.40 -21.96 -13.23
C VAL A 637 -6.24 -22.83 -13.73
N LYS A 638 -5.69 -22.55 -14.91
CA LYS A 638 -4.54 -23.30 -15.49
C LYS A 638 -3.37 -23.37 -14.51
N ARG A 639 -2.95 -22.22 -13.94
CA ARG A 639 -1.87 -22.16 -12.97
C ARG A 639 -2.16 -22.97 -11.70
N SER A 640 -3.38 -22.84 -11.19
CA SER A 640 -3.78 -23.51 -9.96
C SER A 640 -3.93 -25.02 -10.18
N TRP A 641 -4.46 -25.44 -11.33
CA TRP A 641 -4.58 -26.85 -11.72
C TRP A 641 -3.21 -27.50 -11.84
N LYS A 642 -2.28 -26.87 -12.58
CA LYS A 642 -0.91 -27.37 -12.72
C LYS A 642 -0.21 -27.50 -11.37
N THR A 643 -0.43 -26.56 -10.48
CA THR A 643 0.10 -26.61 -9.09
C THR A 643 -0.51 -27.80 -8.31
N ALA A 644 -1.81 -28.08 -8.49
CA ALA A 644 -2.46 -29.21 -7.86
C ALA A 644 -1.97 -30.56 -8.43
N GLU A 645 -1.69 -30.65 -9.74
CA GLU A 645 -1.13 -31.83 -10.38
C GLU A 645 0.28 -32.18 -9.86
N LEU A 646 1.10 -31.20 -9.53
CA LEU A 646 2.45 -31.36 -8.97
C LEU A 646 2.45 -31.85 -7.52
N LYS A 647 1.29 -31.90 -6.85
CA LYS A 647 1.20 -32.44 -5.49
C LYS A 647 1.44 -33.96 -5.48
N PRO A 648 1.98 -34.53 -4.39
CA PRO A 648 2.07 -35.96 -4.21
C PRO A 648 0.71 -36.63 -4.37
N THR A 649 0.70 -37.87 -4.90
CA THR A 649 -0.51 -38.61 -5.22
C THR A 649 -1.57 -38.65 -4.11
N PRO A 650 -1.22 -38.84 -2.80
CA PRO A 650 -2.22 -38.87 -1.76
C PRO A 650 -2.89 -37.50 -1.48
N GLU A 651 -2.20 -36.39 -1.80
CA GLU A 651 -2.69 -35.02 -1.56
C GLU A 651 -3.42 -34.42 -2.77
N ARG A 652 -3.19 -34.96 -3.97
CA ARG A 652 -3.68 -34.41 -5.24
C ARG A 652 -5.21 -34.32 -5.31
N PRO A 653 -6.00 -35.37 -4.99
CA PRO A 653 -7.46 -35.28 -5.06
C PRO A 653 -8.03 -34.20 -4.15
N ALA A 654 -7.50 -34.06 -2.92
CA ALA A 654 -7.93 -33.04 -1.98
C ALA A 654 -7.59 -31.62 -2.50
N ALA A 655 -6.43 -31.45 -3.11
CA ALA A 655 -6.02 -30.16 -3.71
C ALA A 655 -6.89 -29.80 -4.92
N GLN A 656 -7.26 -30.76 -5.75
CA GLN A 656 -8.15 -30.57 -6.89
C GLN A 656 -9.58 -30.24 -6.44
N GLN A 657 -10.09 -30.89 -5.39
CA GLN A 657 -11.40 -30.59 -4.80
C GLN A 657 -11.42 -29.18 -4.19
N ALA A 658 -10.41 -28.81 -3.43
CA ALA A 658 -10.29 -27.45 -2.87
C ALA A 658 -10.17 -26.38 -3.98
N LEU A 659 -9.54 -26.72 -5.10
CA LEU A 659 -9.48 -25.84 -6.27
C LEU A 659 -10.88 -25.69 -6.91
N ALA A 660 -11.65 -26.77 -7.04
CA ALA A 660 -13.01 -26.72 -7.60
C ALA A 660 -13.94 -25.82 -6.76
N GLU A 661 -13.85 -25.89 -5.44
CA GLU A 661 -14.58 -24.98 -4.54
C GLU A 661 -14.16 -23.51 -4.74
N LYS A 662 -12.88 -23.26 -4.88
CA LYS A 662 -12.32 -21.91 -5.10
C LYS A 662 -12.73 -21.35 -6.47
N VAL A 663 -12.65 -22.15 -7.53
CA VAL A 663 -13.06 -21.75 -8.89
C VAL A 663 -14.57 -21.51 -8.94
N SER A 664 -15.36 -22.33 -8.25
CA SER A 664 -16.80 -22.11 -8.12
C SER A 664 -17.11 -20.73 -7.48
N GLY A 665 -16.33 -20.33 -6.47
CA GLY A 665 -16.44 -18.99 -5.87
C GLY A 665 -16.07 -17.88 -6.85
N TRP A 666 -15.03 -18.06 -7.66
CA TRP A 666 -14.63 -17.07 -8.67
C TRP A 666 -15.66 -16.95 -9.81
N ALA A 667 -16.23 -18.08 -10.25
CA ALA A 667 -17.18 -18.14 -11.34
C ALA A 667 -18.63 -17.81 -10.94
N GLY A 668 -18.91 -17.67 -9.63
CA GLY A 668 -20.26 -17.45 -9.11
C GLY A 668 -21.24 -18.61 -9.37
N ARG A 669 -20.73 -19.80 -9.73
CA ARG A 669 -21.52 -21.03 -9.98
C ARG A 669 -20.74 -22.26 -9.56
N THR A 670 -21.44 -23.35 -9.28
CA THR A 670 -20.80 -24.64 -8.95
C THR A 670 -20.07 -25.21 -10.17
N ILE A 671 -18.76 -25.45 -10.00
CA ILE A 671 -17.89 -26.11 -10.99
C ILE A 671 -17.21 -27.26 -10.25
N ASP A 672 -17.38 -28.48 -10.75
CA ASP A 672 -16.75 -29.67 -10.20
C ASP A 672 -15.30 -29.83 -10.71
N VAL A 673 -14.61 -30.86 -10.24
CA VAL A 673 -13.21 -31.13 -10.58
C VAL A 673 -13.02 -31.36 -12.08
N ASP A 674 -13.98 -32.05 -12.73
CA ASP A 674 -13.90 -32.30 -14.18
C ASP A 674 -14.13 -31.01 -14.99
N GLY A 675 -15.05 -30.16 -14.53
CA GLY A 675 -15.22 -28.82 -15.10
C GLY A 675 -13.99 -27.94 -14.97
N VAL A 676 -13.32 -27.98 -13.80
CA VAL A 676 -12.03 -27.26 -13.61
C VAL A 676 -10.95 -27.80 -14.53
N ARG A 677 -10.88 -29.12 -14.71
CA ARG A 677 -9.96 -29.76 -15.68
C ARG A 677 -10.22 -29.28 -17.09
N ALA A 678 -11.47 -29.32 -17.53
CA ALA A 678 -11.86 -28.87 -18.88
C ALA A 678 -11.48 -27.40 -19.15
N ILE A 679 -11.67 -26.52 -18.14
CA ILE A 679 -11.19 -25.11 -18.22
C ILE A 679 -9.66 -25.08 -18.33
N ALA A 680 -8.94 -25.86 -17.52
CA ALA A 680 -7.48 -25.87 -17.53
C ALA A 680 -6.89 -26.38 -18.85
N GLU A 681 -7.55 -27.35 -19.50
CA GLU A 681 -7.17 -27.94 -20.78
C GLU A 681 -7.69 -27.15 -22.00
N GLY A 682 -8.51 -26.11 -21.77
CA GLY A 682 -9.04 -25.25 -22.83
C GLY A 682 -10.29 -25.76 -23.51
N GLU A 683 -10.86 -26.90 -23.08
CA GLU A 683 -12.03 -27.51 -23.71
C GLU A 683 -13.35 -26.77 -23.41
N ALA A 684 -13.45 -26.15 -22.20
CA ALA A 684 -14.69 -25.53 -21.74
C ALA A 684 -15.08 -24.22 -22.45
N PHE A 685 -14.14 -23.55 -23.12
CA PHE A 685 -14.41 -22.30 -23.84
C PHE A 685 -14.85 -22.51 -25.27
N GLN A 686 -14.67 -23.71 -25.84
CA GLN A 686 -15.16 -24.05 -27.19
C GLN A 686 -16.67 -24.30 -27.22
N THR A 687 -17.31 -24.45 -26.05
CA THR A 687 -18.74 -24.83 -25.97
C THR A 687 -19.71 -23.67 -25.82
N GLY A 688 -19.26 -22.41 -25.93
CA GLY A 688 -20.16 -21.23 -25.90
C GLY A 688 -20.89 -20.99 -24.58
N THR A 689 -20.51 -21.66 -23.50
CA THR A 689 -21.03 -21.34 -22.15
C THR A 689 -20.28 -20.14 -21.61
N ALA A 690 -20.75 -18.94 -21.97
CA ALA A 690 -20.30 -17.70 -21.36
C ALA A 690 -20.34 -17.82 -19.83
N LEU A 691 -19.26 -17.41 -19.14
CA LEU A 691 -19.31 -17.24 -17.69
C LEU A 691 -20.43 -16.23 -17.40
N PRO A 692 -21.31 -16.49 -16.44
CA PRO A 692 -22.39 -15.55 -16.14
C PRO A 692 -21.75 -14.20 -15.84
N HIS A 693 -22.25 -13.15 -16.52
CA HIS A 693 -22.06 -11.81 -16.01
C HIS A 693 -22.39 -11.87 -14.52
N THR A 694 -21.45 -11.52 -13.66
CA THR A 694 -21.83 -11.03 -12.35
C THR A 694 -22.59 -9.73 -12.63
N ALA A 695 -23.91 -9.88 -12.84
CA ALA A 695 -24.80 -8.75 -12.95
C ALA A 695 -24.51 -7.89 -11.71
N ARG A 696 -24.08 -6.65 -11.93
CA ARG A 696 -24.18 -5.64 -10.87
C ARG A 696 -25.58 -5.82 -10.28
N PRO A 697 -25.76 -5.92 -8.97
CA PRO A 697 -27.08 -5.68 -8.40
C PRO A 697 -27.50 -4.32 -8.96
N GLU A 698 -28.61 -4.30 -9.69
CA GLU A 698 -29.15 -3.10 -10.29
C GLU A 698 -29.14 -2.01 -9.21
N SER A 699 -28.39 -0.94 -9.47
CA SER A 699 -28.43 0.24 -8.64
C SER A 699 -29.87 0.69 -8.58
N HIS A 700 -30.56 0.42 -7.44
CA HIS A 700 -31.85 1.02 -7.22
C HIS A 700 -31.72 2.50 -7.37
N PRO A 701 -32.51 3.15 -8.26
CA PRO A 701 -32.52 4.60 -8.36
C PRO A 701 -32.90 5.13 -6.98
N LEU A 702 -32.02 5.93 -6.39
CA LEU A 702 -32.31 6.68 -5.19
C LEU A 702 -33.44 7.68 -5.56
N THR A 703 -34.67 7.35 -5.15
CA THR A 703 -35.76 8.31 -5.02
C THR A 703 -35.58 9.11 -3.74
#